data_a715a70724d4ef427960be23985f4bfc
#
_entry.id   a715a70724d4ef427960be23985f4bfc
#
_cell.length_a   1.000
_cell.length_b   1.000
_cell.length_c   1.000
_cell.angle_alpha   90.00
_cell.angle_beta   90.00
_cell.angle_gamma   90.00
#
_symmetry.space_group_name_H-M   'P 1'
#
loop_
_entity.id
_entity.type
_entity.pdbx_description
1 polymer ?
#
loop_
_entity_poly.entity_id
_entity_poly.type
_entity_poly.pdbx_seq_one_letter_code
_entity_poly.pdbx_strand_id
1 'polypeptide(L)'
;MPVITLPDGSQRCFENPVSTLDVANDIGPGLAKATIAGRVNGIRVDACDLISDDSRLEIITVKDDDGLEIIRHSCAHLIGHAVKQLFPDAKMAIGPTIDNGFYYDIDMEHSLSQDDLEAIEKRMLQLAKTNYDVVKKTVSWQEARDAFTARGETYKMKILDENINKDDRPGLYHHEEYIDMCRGPHVPNMRFCQHFKIMKVAGAYWRGDSDNKMLQRIYGTAWGDKKQLKAYLQRLEEAEKRDHRRIGKTLDLWHWQEEAPGMVFWHNDGWSIYRELEDFVREKLREYQYEEVKGPMMMDRSLWEKSGHWEKYSEAMFTTESEKREYAIKPMNCPGHVQIFNQGLKSYRDLPLRMAEFGCCHRNEPSGALHGLMRVRGFTQDDAHIFCTEAQIMDEVSACIKMVYDTYETFGFEKIVVKLSTRPEQRIGEDHMWDKAELALADALKANNIEFDYLPGEGAFYGPKIEFTLYDCLDRAWQCGTVQLDFALPGRLGATYVAENNERRTPVMIHRAILGSIERFIGILTEEYAGLFPTWLAPKQVVIMNITDKQAAYVQEIVQKLNKLGIRAAADLRNEKIGFKIREHTLKRIPYLLVVGDKEVEQQEVAVRTRTGEDLGKFNVDEFVAKISDEIKNRL
;
A
#
# COMPACT_ATOMS: atom_id res chain seq x y z
N MET A 1 -3.63 -2.30 50.22
CA MET A 1 -4.55 -3.36 49.73
C MET A 1 -5.11 -2.89 48.41
N PRO A 2 -4.51 -3.24 47.30
CA PRO A 2 -5.00 -2.77 46.00
C PRO A 2 -6.31 -3.46 45.63
N VAL A 3 -7.24 -2.69 45.06
CA VAL A 3 -8.48 -3.15 44.44
C VAL A 3 -8.28 -3.13 42.94
N ILE A 4 -8.30 -4.28 42.32
CA ILE A 4 -8.11 -4.44 40.88
C ILE A 4 -9.50 -4.55 40.22
N THR A 5 -9.82 -3.58 39.35
CA THR A 5 -11.04 -3.56 38.56
C THR A 5 -10.76 -4.12 37.16
N LEU A 6 -11.46 -5.18 36.77
CA LEU A 6 -11.34 -5.83 35.46
C LEU A 6 -12.25 -5.17 34.42
N PRO A 7 -12.09 -5.43 33.12
CA PRO A 7 -12.88 -4.81 32.05
C PRO A 7 -14.38 -5.06 32.15
N ASP A 8 -14.81 -6.18 32.73
CA ASP A 8 -16.22 -6.52 32.97
C ASP A 8 -16.82 -5.80 34.18
N GLY A 9 -16.04 -4.94 34.87
CA GLY A 9 -16.42 -4.20 36.07
C GLY A 9 -16.29 -5.00 37.37
N SER A 10 -15.91 -6.27 37.33
CA SER A 10 -15.65 -7.07 38.53
C SER A 10 -14.41 -6.54 39.29
N GLN A 11 -14.45 -6.62 40.62
CA GLN A 11 -13.37 -6.15 41.49
C GLN A 11 -12.78 -7.30 42.28
N ARG A 12 -11.44 -7.25 42.45
CA ARG A 12 -10.67 -8.19 43.26
C ARG A 12 -9.78 -7.44 44.22
N CYS A 13 -9.86 -7.79 45.49
CA CYS A 13 -9.10 -7.15 46.56
C CYS A 13 -7.95 -8.05 46.97
N PHE A 14 -6.76 -7.49 47.11
CA PHE A 14 -5.56 -8.23 47.52
C PHE A 14 -4.93 -7.58 48.73
N GLU A 15 -4.37 -8.40 49.63
CA GLU A 15 -3.74 -7.89 50.86
C GLU A 15 -2.39 -7.21 50.63
N ASN A 16 -1.66 -7.65 49.59
CA ASN A 16 -0.34 -7.17 49.19
C ASN A 16 -0.36 -6.64 47.75
N PRO A 17 0.64 -5.86 47.32
CA PRO A 17 0.85 -5.55 45.91
C PRO A 17 0.84 -6.84 45.06
N VAL A 18 0.16 -6.81 43.91
CA VAL A 18 -0.04 -7.99 43.06
C VAL A 18 0.46 -7.71 41.65
N SER A 19 0.92 -8.74 40.96
CA SER A 19 1.25 -8.67 39.55
C SER A 19 0.05 -9.03 38.67
N THR A 20 0.11 -8.66 37.38
CA THR A 20 -0.88 -9.11 36.40
C THR A 20 -1.00 -10.65 36.38
N LEU A 21 0.11 -11.34 36.55
CA LEU A 21 0.14 -12.81 36.58
C LEU A 21 -0.54 -13.37 37.84
N ASP A 22 -0.41 -12.72 38.99
CA ASP A 22 -1.10 -13.12 40.22
C ASP A 22 -2.62 -12.96 40.07
N VAL A 23 -3.07 -11.84 39.51
CA VAL A 23 -4.49 -11.61 39.22
C VAL A 23 -5.03 -12.65 38.22
N ALA A 24 -4.25 -12.95 37.17
CA ALA A 24 -4.62 -13.98 36.21
C ALA A 24 -4.73 -15.38 36.83
N ASN A 25 -3.84 -15.72 37.76
CA ASN A 25 -3.87 -16.96 38.51
C ASN A 25 -5.10 -17.06 39.42
N ASP A 26 -5.47 -15.97 40.10
CA ASP A 26 -6.66 -15.89 40.94
C ASP A 26 -7.96 -16.03 40.11
N ILE A 27 -7.99 -15.56 38.87
CA ILE A 27 -9.11 -15.78 37.93
C ILE A 27 -9.17 -17.24 37.47
N GLY A 28 -8.02 -17.79 37.09
CA GLY A 28 -7.95 -19.19 36.69
C GLY A 28 -6.65 -19.61 35.97
N PRO A 29 -6.23 -20.88 36.10
CA PRO A 29 -4.96 -21.36 35.58
C PRO A 29 -4.84 -21.29 34.05
N GLY A 30 -5.95 -21.35 33.34
CA GLY A 30 -5.98 -21.21 31.86
C GLY A 30 -5.60 -19.81 31.42
N LEU A 31 -6.13 -18.77 32.09
CA LEU A 31 -5.79 -17.38 31.81
C LEU A 31 -4.35 -17.08 32.20
N ALA A 32 -3.92 -17.50 33.38
CA ALA A 32 -2.52 -17.32 33.82
C ALA A 32 -1.51 -17.92 32.83
N LYS A 33 -1.81 -19.10 32.27
CA LYS A 33 -0.97 -19.73 31.25
C LYS A 33 -0.93 -18.92 29.94
N ALA A 34 -2.00 -18.20 29.61
CA ALA A 34 -2.11 -17.40 28.38
C ALA A 34 -1.59 -15.96 28.55
N THR A 35 -1.41 -15.49 29.79
CA THR A 35 -1.01 -14.12 30.12
C THR A 35 0.40 -13.82 29.62
N ILE A 36 0.52 -12.72 28.88
CA ILE A 36 1.79 -12.17 28.37
C ILE A 36 2.18 -10.91 29.13
N ALA A 37 1.21 -9.99 29.36
CA ALA A 37 1.43 -8.70 29.99
C ALA A 37 0.12 -8.18 30.58
N GLY A 38 0.15 -6.99 31.18
CA GLY A 38 -1.03 -6.27 31.62
C GLY A 38 -1.12 -4.86 31.02
N ARG A 39 -2.33 -4.30 31.05
CA ARG A 39 -2.56 -2.88 30.81
C ARG A 39 -3.16 -2.28 32.07
N VAL A 40 -2.36 -1.54 32.85
CA VAL A 40 -2.74 -0.92 34.11
C VAL A 40 -3.07 0.55 33.84
N ASN A 41 -4.31 0.96 34.10
CA ASN A 41 -4.79 2.32 33.84
C ASN A 41 -4.45 2.84 32.43
N GLY A 42 -4.51 1.97 31.41
CA GLY A 42 -4.21 2.29 30.02
C GLY A 42 -2.73 2.13 29.61
N ILE A 43 -1.82 1.88 30.56
CA ILE A 43 -0.37 1.73 30.30
C ILE A 43 0.01 0.25 30.29
N ARG A 44 0.72 -0.21 29.25
CA ARG A 44 1.24 -1.58 29.15
C ARG A 44 2.37 -1.80 30.15
N VAL A 45 2.29 -2.88 30.92
CA VAL A 45 3.27 -3.27 31.95
C VAL A 45 3.63 -4.76 31.80
N ASP A 46 4.83 -5.15 32.28
CA ASP A 46 5.22 -6.55 32.31
C ASP A 46 4.29 -7.37 33.23
N ALA A 47 4.09 -8.63 32.89
CA ALA A 47 3.20 -9.50 33.66
C ALA A 47 3.60 -9.66 35.15
N CYS A 48 4.88 -9.44 35.45
CA CYS A 48 5.45 -9.52 36.80
C CYS A 48 5.57 -8.18 37.53
N ASP A 49 5.26 -7.05 36.87
CA ASP A 49 5.31 -5.73 37.53
C ASP A 49 4.22 -5.63 38.61
N LEU A 50 4.60 -5.10 39.79
CA LEU A 50 3.70 -5.02 40.94
C LEU A 50 2.78 -3.80 40.86
N ILE A 51 1.51 -4.04 41.08
CA ILE A 51 0.43 -3.05 41.17
C ILE A 51 0.17 -2.83 42.67
N SER A 52 0.47 -1.65 43.15
CA SER A 52 0.36 -1.30 44.59
C SER A 52 -0.92 -0.53 44.94
N ASP A 53 -1.53 0.13 43.97
CA ASP A 53 -2.67 1.02 44.15
C ASP A 53 -3.91 0.49 43.41
N ASP A 54 -5.08 1.01 43.79
CA ASP A 54 -6.34 0.74 43.14
C ASP A 54 -6.24 1.05 41.63
N SER A 55 -6.49 0.06 40.79
CA SER A 55 -6.21 0.17 39.35
C SER A 55 -7.20 -0.60 38.50
N ARG A 56 -7.40 -0.12 37.27
CA ARG A 56 -8.04 -0.91 36.19
C ARG A 56 -6.97 -1.75 35.52
N LEU A 57 -7.25 -3.05 35.38
CA LEU A 57 -6.34 -4.00 34.75
C LEU A 57 -7.02 -4.71 33.60
N GLU A 58 -6.41 -4.66 32.42
CA GLU A 58 -6.71 -5.55 31.28
C GLU A 58 -5.56 -6.56 31.15
N ILE A 59 -5.90 -7.85 31.08
CA ILE A 59 -4.89 -8.92 30.93
C ILE A 59 -4.67 -9.13 29.43
N ILE A 60 -3.43 -8.92 28.99
CA ILE A 60 -3.01 -9.11 27.59
C ILE A 60 -2.57 -10.55 27.37
N THR A 61 -3.12 -11.19 26.35
CA THR A 61 -2.85 -12.58 25.97
C THR A 61 -2.28 -12.69 24.55
N VAL A 62 -1.92 -13.91 24.14
CA VAL A 62 -1.45 -14.22 22.76
C VAL A 62 -2.48 -13.84 21.68
N LYS A 63 -3.76 -13.73 22.05
CA LYS A 63 -4.85 -13.45 21.10
C LYS A 63 -5.03 -11.96 20.80
N ASP A 64 -4.45 -11.12 21.63
CA ASP A 64 -4.56 -9.69 21.53
C ASP A 64 -3.45 -9.13 20.60
N ASP A 65 -3.73 -8.07 19.86
CA ASP A 65 -2.74 -7.43 18.98
C ASP A 65 -1.52 -6.94 19.75
N ASP A 66 -1.73 -6.35 20.94
CA ASP A 66 -0.66 -5.99 21.86
C ASP A 66 0.18 -7.19 22.27
N GLY A 67 -0.46 -8.36 22.46
CA GLY A 67 0.24 -9.61 22.78
C GLY A 67 1.19 -10.04 21.66
N LEU A 68 0.78 -9.92 20.41
CA LEU A 68 1.63 -10.20 19.26
C LEU A 68 2.80 -9.20 19.16
N GLU A 69 2.57 -7.93 19.43
CA GLU A 69 3.62 -6.91 19.46
C GLU A 69 4.68 -7.24 20.52
N ILE A 70 4.24 -7.62 21.73
CA ILE A 70 5.15 -8.02 22.83
C ILE A 70 5.94 -9.29 22.48
N ILE A 71 5.33 -10.26 21.82
CA ILE A 71 6.03 -11.46 21.31
C ILE A 71 7.10 -11.05 20.30
N ARG A 72 6.80 -10.18 19.35
CA ARG A 72 7.76 -9.66 18.36
C ARG A 72 8.92 -8.95 19.01
N HIS A 73 8.64 -8.07 19.98
CA HIS A 73 9.67 -7.37 20.74
C HIS A 73 10.58 -8.36 21.51
N SER A 74 10.00 -9.38 22.13
CA SER A 74 10.77 -10.41 22.84
C SER A 74 11.58 -11.30 21.90
N CYS A 75 11.07 -11.54 20.68
CA CYS A 75 11.84 -12.24 19.64
C CYS A 75 13.02 -11.41 19.12
N ALA A 76 12.94 -10.08 19.14
CA ALA A 76 14.09 -9.23 18.85
C ALA A 76 15.22 -9.44 19.89
N HIS A 77 14.88 -9.46 21.18
CA HIS A 77 15.87 -9.81 22.23
C HIS A 77 16.40 -11.23 22.07
N LEU A 78 15.58 -12.18 21.62
CA LEU A 78 16.01 -13.54 21.34
C LEU A 78 17.02 -13.61 20.18
N ILE A 79 16.93 -12.75 19.15
CA ILE A 79 18.01 -12.58 18.17
C ILE A 79 19.29 -12.16 18.88
N GLY A 80 19.23 -11.13 19.72
CA GLY A 80 20.39 -10.65 20.47
C GLY A 80 21.07 -11.75 21.28
N HIS A 81 20.28 -12.55 22.02
CA HIS A 81 20.78 -13.68 22.79
C HIS A 81 21.45 -14.72 21.88
N ALA A 82 20.81 -15.15 20.80
CA ALA A 82 21.36 -16.14 19.87
C ALA A 82 22.65 -15.64 19.18
N VAL A 83 22.64 -14.38 18.72
CA VAL A 83 23.80 -13.75 18.07
C VAL A 83 24.98 -13.67 19.05
N LYS A 84 24.79 -13.24 20.28
CA LYS A 84 25.86 -13.15 21.28
C LYS A 84 26.48 -14.51 21.60
N GLN A 85 25.70 -15.58 21.54
CA GLN A 85 26.23 -16.94 21.74
C GLN A 85 27.03 -17.47 20.53
N LEU A 86 26.62 -17.10 19.31
CA LEU A 86 27.30 -17.53 18.08
C LEU A 86 28.46 -16.61 17.69
N PHE A 87 28.30 -15.30 17.96
CA PHE A 87 29.23 -14.24 17.64
C PHE A 87 29.47 -13.34 18.85
N PRO A 88 30.32 -13.77 19.81
CA PRO A 88 30.51 -13.06 21.10
C PRO A 88 30.97 -11.60 20.96
N ASP A 89 31.72 -11.28 19.89
CA ASP A 89 32.26 -9.95 19.63
C ASP A 89 31.24 -8.97 19.01
N ALA A 90 30.09 -9.45 18.53
CA ALA A 90 29.03 -8.62 17.99
C ALA A 90 28.54 -7.60 19.02
N LYS A 91 28.31 -6.34 18.59
CA LYS A 91 27.77 -5.26 19.44
C LYS A 91 26.29 -5.08 19.12
N MET A 92 25.47 -5.14 20.14
CA MET A 92 24.02 -5.08 20.01
C MET A 92 23.55 -3.61 20.08
N ALA A 93 22.78 -3.17 19.07
CA ALA A 93 22.28 -1.81 19.03
C ALA A 93 20.81 -1.73 19.49
N ILE A 94 19.86 -1.80 18.58
CA ILE A 94 18.41 -1.72 18.89
C ILE A 94 17.62 -2.82 18.19
N GLY A 95 16.49 -3.21 18.82
CA GLY A 95 15.60 -4.25 18.30
C GLY A 95 14.12 -3.88 18.42
N PRO A 96 13.61 -2.89 17.66
CA PRO A 96 12.19 -2.51 17.70
C PRO A 96 11.30 -3.47 16.93
N THR A 97 10.00 -3.36 17.20
CA THR A 97 8.94 -3.98 16.40
C THR A 97 8.62 -3.15 15.16
N ILE A 98 8.14 -3.82 14.14
CA ILE A 98 7.59 -3.25 12.91
C ILE A 98 6.28 -3.98 12.56
N ASP A 99 5.55 -3.50 11.57
CA ASP A 99 4.34 -4.16 11.09
C ASP A 99 4.63 -5.62 10.72
N ASN A 100 3.90 -6.53 11.38
CA ASN A 100 4.03 -7.99 11.21
C ASN A 100 5.42 -8.57 11.49
N GLY A 101 6.29 -7.84 12.19
CA GLY A 101 7.66 -8.32 12.43
C GLY A 101 8.44 -7.51 13.45
N PHE A 102 9.73 -7.68 13.38
CA PHE A 102 10.73 -7.01 14.22
C PHE A 102 12.06 -7.02 13.48
N TYR A 103 13.01 -6.21 13.96
CA TYR A 103 14.40 -6.31 13.51
C TYR A 103 15.36 -6.14 14.68
N TYR A 104 16.64 -6.47 14.45
CA TYR A 104 17.72 -6.12 15.36
C TYR A 104 18.92 -5.60 14.57
N ASP A 105 19.46 -4.46 15.00
CA ASP A 105 20.66 -3.84 14.44
C ASP A 105 21.90 -4.31 15.18
N ILE A 106 22.90 -4.77 14.44
CA ILE A 106 24.08 -5.42 14.97
C ILE A 106 25.32 -4.82 14.30
N ASP A 107 26.33 -4.49 15.10
CA ASP A 107 27.66 -4.09 14.63
C ASP A 107 28.62 -5.27 14.81
N MET A 108 29.15 -5.76 13.72
CA MET A 108 30.16 -6.80 13.67
C MET A 108 30.98 -6.72 12.38
N GLU A 109 32.23 -7.22 12.41
CA GLU A 109 33.10 -7.20 11.23
C GLU A 109 32.70 -8.28 10.20
N HIS A 110 32.22 -9.44 10.68
CA HIS A 110 31.72 -10.51 9.82
C HIS A 110 30.40 -10.12 9.15
N SER A 111 30.37 -10.19 7.81
CA SER A 111 29.13 -9.98 7.04
C SER A 111 28.28 -11.24 7.09
N LEU A 112 27.07 -11.12 7.64
CA LEU A 112 26.14 -12.24 7.79
C LEU A 112 25.69 -12.79 6.44
N SER A 113 25.91 -14.09 6.25
CA SER A 113 25.45 -14.89 5.11
C SER A 113 24.08 -15.51 5.38
N GLN A 114 23.49 -16.18 4.37
CA GLN A 114 22.28 -16.96 4.53
C GLN A 114 22.46 -18.12 5.52
N ASP A 115 23.62 -18.79 5.50
CA ASP A 115 23.93 -19.88 6.41
C ASP A 115 24.01 -19.40 7.87
N ASP A 116 24.52 -18.17 8.09
CA ASP A 116 24.55 -17.55 9.42
C ASP A 116 23.13 -17.26 9.92
N LEU A 117 22.23 -16.74 9.04
CA LEU A 117 20.84 -16.52 9.41
C LEU A 117 20.13 -17.81 9.81
N GLU A 118 20.38 -18.90 9.09
CA GLU A 118 19.85 -20.24 9.43
C GLU A 118 20.41 -20.75 10.76
N ALA A 119 21.69 -20.53 11.04
CA ALA A 119 22.32 -20.88 12.31
C ALA A 119 21.74 -20.07 13.47
N ILE A 120 21.53 -18.76 13.29
CA ILE A 120 20.89 -17.88 14.28
C ILE A 120 19.45 -18.33 14.54
N GLU A 121 18.65 -18.57 13.50
CA GLU A 121 17.26 -19.05 13.63
C GLU A 121 17.19 -20.37 14.39
N LYS A 122 18.06 -21.32 14.06
CA LYS A 122 18.14 -22.60 14.76
C LYS A 122 18.51 -22.41 16.23
N ARG A 123 19.44 -21.50 16.53
CA ARG A 123 19.85 -21.21 17.91
C ARG A 123 18.72 -20.53 18.69
N MET A 124 18.04 -19.56 18.11
CA MET A 124 16.85 -18.94 18.69
C MET A 124 15.78 -19.99 19.06
N LEU A 125 15.52 -20.94 18.16
CA LEU A 125 14.53 -22.00 18.41
C LEU A 125 14.97 -22.94 19.55
N GLN A 126 16.27 -23.25 19.67
CA GLN A 126 16.79 -24.02 20.80
C GLN A 126 16.58 -23.26 22.11
N LEU A 127 16.93 -21.98 22.16
CA LEU A 127 16.73 -21.11 23.32
C LEU A 127 15.27 -21.00 23.73
N ALA A 128 14.37 -20.70 22.77
CA ALA A 128 12.94 -20.60 23.04
C ALA A 128 12.34 -21.93 23.63
N LYS A 129 12.84 -23.08 23.20
CA LYS A 129 12.40 -24.39 23.68
C LYS A 129 12.84 -24.72 25.10
N THR A 130 13.84 -24.05 25.66
CA THR A 130 14.20 -24.21 27.06
C THR A 130 13.13 -23.64 28.00
N ASN A 131 12.25 -22.78 27.49
CA ASN A 131 11.18 -22.12 28.22
C ASN A 131 11.68 -21.34 29.45
N TYR A 132 12.85 -20.70 29.36
CA TYR A 132 13.37 -19.90 30.45
C TYR A 132 12.50 -18.63 30.69
N ASP A 133 12.55 -18.16 31.93
CA ASP A 133 11.85 -16.96 32.34
C ASP A 133 12.64 -15.70 31.96
N VAL A 134 11.94 -14.68 31.45
CA VAL A 134 12.50 -13.36 31.20
C VAL A 134 12.39 -12.55 32.49
N VAL A 135 13.52 -12.16 33.06
CA VAL A 135 13.57 -11.47 34.35
C VAL A 135 13.88 -9.98 34.16
N LYS A 136 12.90 -9.13 34.45
CA LYS A 136 13.08 -7.68 34.50
C LYS A 136 13.74 -7.27 35.84
N LYS A 137 14.78 -6.44 35.75
CA LYS A 137 15.38 -5.77 36.90
C LYS A 137 15.40 -4.25 36.66
N THR A 138 14.72 -3.51 37.50
CA THR A 138 14.80 -2.06 37.51
C THR A 138 16.00 -1.64 38.33
N VAL A 139 16.99 -1.03 37.67
CA VAL A 139 18.30 -0.69 38.27
C VAL A 139 18.54 0.82 38.22
N SER A 140 19.56 1.32 38.92
CA SER A 140 20.01 2.70 38.75
C SER A 140 20.70 2.87 37.38
N TRP A 141 20.77 4.11 36.89
CA TRP A 141 21.50 4.46 35.69
C TRP A 141 22.96 3.97 35.73
N GLN A 142 23.63 4.12 36.90
CA GLN A 142 25.03 3.69 37.07
C GLN A 142 25.18 2.16 36.97
N GLU A 143 24.31 1.40 37.62
CA GLU A 143 24.31 -0.06 37.56
C GLU A 143 24.09 -0.57 36.12
N ALA A 144 23.16 0.06 35.36
CA ALA A 144 22.95 -0.26 33.95
C ALA A 144 24.21 0.01 33.11
N ARG A 145 24.84 1.17 33.33
CA ARG A 145 26.07 1.55 32.64
C ARG A 145 27.23 0.59 32.92
N ASP A 146 27.41 0.20 34.18
CA ASP A 146 28.44 -0.75 34.60
C ASP A 146 28.20 -2.14 33.98
N ALA A 147 26.94 -2.60 33.92
CA ALA A 147 26.56 -3.86 33.30
C ALA A 147 26.91 -3.90 31.80
N PHE A 148 26.66 -2.83 31.03
CA PHE A 148 27.00 -2.75 29.61
C PHE A 148 28.47 -2.47 29.36
N THR A 149 29.15 -1.73 30.25
CA THR A 149 30.60 -1.53 30.18
C THR A 149 31.33 -2.85 30.34
N ALA A 150 30.94 -3.66 31.32
CA ALA A 150 31.54 -4.99 31.56
C ALA A 150 31.36 -5.96 30.37
N ARG A 151 30.31 -5.75 29.55
CA ARG A 151 30.01 -6.55 28.36
C ARG A 151 30.53 -5.92 27.06
N GLY A 152 31.09 -4.70 27.12
CA GLY A 152 31.58 -3.96 25.97
C GLY A 152 30.48 -3.55 24.99
N GLU A 153 29.23 -3.36 25.44
CA GLU A 153 28.08 -3.02 24.61
C GLU A 153 28.03 -1.49 24.36
N THR A 154 28.85 -1.02 23.45
CA THR A 154 29.08 0.40 23.17
C THR A 154 27.81 1.15 22.73
N TYR A 155 26.93 0.51 21.95
CA TYR A 155 25.67 1.14 21.52
C TYR A 155 24.67 1.28 22.66
N LYS A 156 24.58 0.28 23.53
CA LYS A 156 23.71 0.37 24.73
C LYS A 156 24.19 1.47 25.68
N MET A 157 25.51 1.64 25.85
CA MET A 157 26.05 2.76 26.61
C MET A 157 25.70 4.12 26.00
N LYS A 158 25.82 4.28 24.67
CA LYS A 158 25.43 5.52 23.99
C LYS A 158 23.94 5.81 24.15
N ILE A 159 23.07 4.81 24.02
CA ILE A 159 21.63 4.96 24.23
C ILE A 159 21.33 5.39 25.67
N LEU A 160 21.98 4.78 26.65
CA LEU A 160 21.85 5.13 28.05
C LEU A 160 22.28 6.57 28.33
N ASP A 161 23.48 6.97 27.82
CA ASP A 161 24.06 8.28 28.03
C ASP A 161 23.22 9.42 27.40
N GLU A 162 22.56 9.17 26.26
CA GLU A 162 21.87 10.19 25.47
C GLU A 162 20.35 10.24 25.68
N ASN A 163 19.71 9.12 26.00
CA ASN A 163 18.26 9.01 26.00
C ASN A 163 17.63 8.75 27.38
N ILE A 164 18.45 8.50 28.44
CA ILE A 164 17.95 8.17 29.76
C ILE A 164 18.58 9.11 30.78
N ASN A 165 17.75 9.81 31.56
CA ASN A 165 18.26 10.71 32.60
C ASN A 165 18.95 9.90 33.70
N LYS A 166 19.96 10.52 34.35
CA LYS A 166 20.72 9.85 35.41
C LYS A 166 19.90 9.48 36.64
N ASP A 167 18.79 10.20 36.83
CA ASP A 167 17.84 9.95 37.93
C ASP A 167 16.81 8.86 37.60
N ASP A 168 16.70 8.49 36.31
CA ASP A 168 15.78 7.45 35.87
C ASP A 168 16.31 6.03 36.24
N ARG A 169 15.38 5.13 36.36
CA ARG A 169 15.67 3.72 36.66
C ARG A 169 15.32 2.84 35.49
N PRO A 170 16.26 2.57 34.55
CA PRO A 170 16.02 1.72 33.39
C PRO A 170 15.73 0.28 33.77
N GLY A 171 14.89 -0.39 32.96
CA GLY A 171 14.64 -1.82 33.03
C GLY A 171 15.69 -2.61 32.26
N LEU A 172 16.37 -3.53 32.92
CA LEU A 172 17.24 -4.52 32.30
C LEU A 172 16.49 -5.85 32.25
N TYR A 173 16.42 -6.43 31.04
CA TYR A 173 15.80 -7.73 30.80
C TYR A 173 16.87 -8.81 30.67
N HIS A 174 16.83 -9.76 31.60
CA HIS A 174 17.75 -10.88 31.66
C HIS A 174 17.17 -12.08 30.94
N HIS A 175 17.89 -12.56 29.94
CA HIS A 175 17.64 -13.77 29.17
C HIS A 175 18.78 -14.76 29.46
N GLU A 176 18.75 -15.40 30.65
CA GLU A 176 19.87 -16.17 31.18
C GLU A 176 21.13 -15.28 31.28
N GLU A 177 22.21 -15.56 30.53
CA GLU A 177 23.44 -14.76 30.52
C GLU A 177 23.35 -13.49 29.67
N TYR A 178 22.38 -13.40 28.74
CA TYR A 178 22.19 -12.21 27.89
C TYR A 178 21.36 -11.15 28.64
N ILE A 179 21.77 -9.90 28.51
CA ILE A 179 21.05 -8.77 29.09
C ILE A 179 20.79 -7.73 28.00
N ASP A 180 19.56 -7.27 27.93
CA ASP A 180 19.18 -6.15 27.09
C ASP A 180 18.48 -5.05 27.90
N MET A 181 18.37 -3.86 27.30
CA MET A 181 17.72 -2.68 27.89
C MET A 181 16.67 -2.13 26.95
N CYS A 182 15.44 -2.04 27.44
CA CYS A 182 14.35 -1.41 26.71
C CYS A 182 13.24 -0.94 27.66
N ARG A 183 12.20 -0.33 27.11
CA ARG A 183 11.04 0.12 27.90
C ARG A 183 10.08 -1.00 28.27
N GLY A 184 10.15 -2.14 27.59
CA GLY A 184 9.21 -3.25 27.75
C GLY A 184 7.80 -2.92 27.21
N PRO A 185 6.77 -3.74 27.55
CA PRO A 185 6.92 -5.01 28.26
C PRO A 185 7.46 -6.15 27.39
N HIS A 186 7.88 -7.22 28.04
CA HIS A 186 8.28 -8.49 27.42
C HIS A 186 7.41 -9.67 27.87
N VAL A 187 7.48 -10.78 27.12
CA VAL A 187 6.86 -12.02 27.56
C VAL A 187 7.50 -12.50 28.88
N PRO A 188 6.70 -13.03 29.82
CA PRO A 188 7.26 -13.52 31.08
C PRO A 188 8.12 -14.78 30.93
N ASN A 189 7.94 -15.52 29.84
CA ASN A 189 8.63 -16.77 29.58
C ASN A 189 8.79 -16.99 28.07
N MET A 190 9.93 -17.50 27.64
CA MET A 190 10.27 -17.69 26.22
C MET A 190 9.44 -18.74 25.48
N ARG A 191 8.61 -19.52 26.16
CA ARG A 191 7.62 -20.42 25.50
C ARG A 191 6.70 -19.71 24.52
N PHE A 192 6.46 -18.41 24.69
CA PHE A 192 5.64 -17.60 23.78
C PHE A 192 6.36 -17.24 22.48
N CYS A 193 7.68 -17.34 22.44
CA CYS A 193 8.53 -16.98 21.31
C CYS A 193 8.99 -18.19 20.48
N GLN A 194 8.11 -19.16 20.21
CA GLN A 194 8.46 -20.39 19.48
C GLN A 194 8.04 -20.38 18.01
N HIS A 195 7.23 -19.40 17.58
CA HIS A 195 6.65 -19.32 16.23
C HIS A 195 7.14 -18.07 15.50
N PHE A 196 8.38 -18.12 15.06
CA PHE A 196 9.05 -17.03 14.36
C PHE A 196 9.77 -17.53 13.11
N LYS A 197 10.20 -16.58 12.25
CA LYS A 197 11.07 -16.82 11.10
C LYS A 197 12.03 -15.65 10.94
N ILE A 198 13.32 -15.90 10.73
CA ILE A 198 14.26 -14.90 10.25
C ILE A 198 14.03 -14.73 8.74
N MET A 199 13.87 -13.48 8.29
CA MET A 199 13.48 -13.19 6.92
C MET A 199 14.67 -12.81 6.03
N LYS A 200 15.48 -11.86 6.47
CA LYS A 200 16.62 -11.33 5.69
C LYS A 200 17.56 -10.52 6.56
N VAL A 201 18.74 -10.23 6.03
CA VAL A 201 19.65 -9.20 6.53
C VAL A 201 19.77 -8.06 5.51
N ALA A 202 19.95 -6.83 5.99
CA ALA A 202 20.21 -5.65 5.16
C ALA A 202 21.14 -4.69 5.90
N GLY A 203 21.86 -3.82 5.15
CA GLY A 203 22.59 -2.70 5.74
C GLY A 203 21.63 -1.62 6.25
N ALA A 204 21.94 -1.02 7.39
CA ALA A 204 21.21 0.12 7.93
C ALA A 204 22.16 1.06 8.67
N TYR A 205 22.11 2.34 8.37
CA TYR A 205 22.93 3.32 9.11
C TYR A 205 22.40 3.49 10.53
N TRP A 206 23.34 3.59 11.48
CA TRP A 206 22.99 3.85 12.87
C TRP A 206 22.13 5.13 12.98
N ARG A 207 20.93 5.01 13.58
CA ARG A 207 19.93 6.09 13.68
C ARG A 207 19.40 6.65 12.36
N GLY A 208 19.59 5.92 11.27
CA GLY A 208 19.12 6.35 9.94
C GLY A 208 19.94 7.47 9.30
N ASP A 209 21.06 7.86 9.91
CA ASP A 209 21.94 8.90 9.43
C ASP A 209 23.09 8.29 8.61
N SER A 210 23.22 8.68 7.35
CA SER A 210 24.23 8.17 6.42
C SER A 210 25.68 8.48 6.83
N ASP A 211 25.90 9.46 7.70
CA ASP A 211 27.23 9.81 8.22
C ASP A 211 27.67 8.87 9.34
N ASN A 212 26.75 8.09 9.90
CA ASN A 212 27.04 7.10 10.92
C ASN A 212 27.47 5.75 10.33
N LYS A 213 28.02 4.89 11.19
CA LYS A 213 28.41 3.53 10.82
C LYS A 213 27.22 2.71 10.28
N MET A 214 27.47 2.00 9.19
CA MET A 214 26.52 1.03 8.67
C MET A 214 26.52 -0.23 9.53
N LEU A 215 25.36 -0.61 10.03
CA LEU A 215 25.10 -1.81 10.81
C LEU A 215 24.43 -2.88 9.96
N GLN A 216 24.43 -4.12 10.45
CA GLN A 216 23.68 -5.21 9.84
C GLN A 216 22.34 -5.36 10.57
N ARG A 217 21.24 -5.23 9.82
CA ARG A 217 19.87 -5.33 10.33
C ARG A 217 19.27 -6.68 9.97
N ILE A 218 19.05 -7.52 10.97
CA ILE A 218 18.36 -8.81 10.81
C ILE A 218 16.86 -8.56 10.98
N TYR A 219 16.07 -8.90 9.96
CA TYR A 219 14.61 -8.85 10.00
C TYR A 219 14.03 -10.20 10.36
N GLY A 220 13.01 -10.21 11.20
CA GLY A 220 12.24 -11.38 11.56
C GLY A 220 10.75 -11.12 11.66
N THR A 221 9.96 -12.19 11.69
CA THR A 221 8.53 -12.17 11.98
C THR A 221 8.20 -13.16 13.09
N ALA A 222 7.20 -12.86 13.94
CA ALA A 222 6.74 -13.77 14.98
C ALA A 222 5.22 -13.69 15.16
N TRP A 223 4.63 -14.84 15.54
CA TRP A 223 3.19 -15.05 15.59
C TRP A 223 2.81 -15.87 16.83
N GLY A 224 1.55 -15.77 17.25
CA GLY A 224 1.05 -16.45 18.43
C GLY A 224 1.02 -17.98 18.32
N ASP A 225 0.91 -18.51 17.10
CA ASP A 225 0.91 -19.93 16.82
C ASP A 225 1.51 -20.30 15.45
N LYS A 226 1.75 -21.59 15.24
CA LYS A 226 2.32 -22.13 14.00
C LYS A 226 1.41 -21.92 12.79
N LYS A 227 0.08 -21.89 12.98
CA LYS A 227 -0.88 -21.73 11.88
C LYS A 227 -0.82 -20.30 11.35
N GLN A 228 -0.79 -19.32 12.24
CA GLN A 228 -0.64 -17.90 11.88
C GLN A 228 0.69 -17.64 11.14
N LEU A 229 1.82 -18.16 11.67
CA LEU A 229 3.12 -18.04 11.00
C LEU A 229 3.08 -18.67 9.60
N LYS A 230 2.53 -19.88 9.47
CA LYS A 230 2.42 -20.55 8.16
C LYS A 230 1.57 -19.75 7.20
N ALA A 231 0.42 -19.24 7.65
CA ALA A 231 -0.47 -18.42 6.81
C ALA A 231 0.23 -17.12 6.33
N TYR A 232 0.98 -16.47 7.22
CA TYR A 232 1.76 -15.29 6.86
C TYR A 232 2.85 -15.59 5.83
N LEU A 233 3.63 -16.67 6.01
CA LEU A 233 4.68 -17.06 5.06
C LEU A 233 4.10 -17.45 3.70
N GLN A 234 2.95 -18.14 3.67
CA GLN A 234 2.23 -18.43 2.43
C GLN A 234 1.77 -17.16 1.73
N ARG A 235 1.24 -16.19 2.49
CA ARG A 235 0.83 -14.88 1.93
C ARG A 235 2.02 -14.12 1.32
N LEU A 236 3.19 -14.16 1.95
CA LEU A 236 4.40 -13.55 1.39
C LEU A 236 4.86 -14.25 0.10
N GLU A 237 4.84 -15.58 0.08
CA GLU A 237 5.17 -16.36 -1.13
C GLU A 237 4.21 -16.06 -2.28
N GLU A 238 2.91 -15.97 -1.99
CA GLU A 238 1.92 -15.57 -2.99
C GLU A 238 2.13 -14.11 -3.45
N ALA A 239 2.48 -13.19 -2.54
CA ALA A 239 2.80 -11.82 -2.90
C ALA A 239 4.01 -11.74 -3.84
N GLU A 240 5.06 -12.53 -3.59
CA GLU A 240 6.23 -12.60 -4.48
C GLU A 240 5.90 -13.17 -5.86
N LYS A 241 5.05 -14.21 -5.92
CA LYS A 241 4.59 -14.79 -7.19
C LYS A 241 3.74 -13.80 -8.00
N ARG A 242 3.01 -12.91 -7.32
CA ARG A 242 2.12 -11.91 -7.91
C ARG A 242 2.80 -10.58 -8.20
N ASP A 243 4.07 -10.40 -7.78
CA ASP A 243 4.80 -9.14 -7.96
C ASP A 243 4.72 -8.65 -9.41
N HIS A 244 4.12 -7.46 -9.62
CA HIS A 244 3.90 -6.85 -10.93
C HIS A 244 5.20 -6.65 -11.73
N ARG A 245 6.35 -6.46 -11.05
CA ARG A 245 7.66 -6.31 -11.70
C ARG A 245 8.09 -7.61 -12.38
N ARG A 246 7.85 -8.74 -11.70
CA ARG A 246 8.14 -10.08 -12.21
C ARG A 246 7.16 -10.49 -13.31
N ILE A 247 5.86 -10.26 -13.08
CA ILE A 247 4.80 -10.57 -14.05
C ILE A 247 4.98 -9.70 -15.30
N GLY A 248 5.20 -8.39 -15.13
CA GLY A 248 5.40 -7.46 -16.24
C GLY A 248 6.57 -7.85 -17.13
N LYS A 249 7.70 -8.27 -16.53
CA LYS A 249 8.85 -8.83 -17.28
C LYS A 249 8.50 -10.14 -17.99
N THR A 250 7.80 -11.06 -17.32
CA THR A 250 7.45 -12.37 -17.88
C THR A 250 6.48 -12.26 -19.05
N LEU A 251 5.53 -11.34 -18.98
CA LEU A 251 4.51 -11.08 -20.00
C LEU A 251 4.92 -10.02 -21.01
N ASP A 252 6.13 -9.46 -20.89
CA ASP A 252 6.67 -8.42 -21.77
C ASP A 252 5.80 -7.14 -21.83
N LEU A 253 5.38 -6.65 -20.65
CA LEU A 253 4.46 -5.52 -20.54
C LEU A 253 5.17 -4.16 -20.43
N TRP A 254 6.27 -4.10 -19.68
CA TRP A 254 7.08 -2.88 -19.42
C TRP A 254 8.47 -3.21 -18.89
N HIS A 255 9.33 -2.19 -18.89
CA HIS A 255 10.62 -2.22 -18.18
C HIS A 255 10.99 -0.86 -17.60
N TRP A 256 12.05 -0.84 -16.79
CA TRP A 256 12.71 0.35 -16.26
C TRP A 256 14.18 0.31 -16.60
N GLN A 257 14.79 1.48 -16.73
CA GLN A 257 16.23 1.63 -16.96
C GLN A 257 16.80 2.89 -16.29
N GLU A 258 18.12 2.96 -16.19
CA GLU A 258 18.82 4.00 -15.43
C GLU A 258 18.66 5.41 -16.01
N GLU A 259 18.44 5.54 -17.32
CA GLU A 259 18.25 6.83 -17.98
C GLU A 259 16.93 7.53 -17.64
N ALA A 260 15.97 6.78 -17.08
CA ALA A 260 14.66 7.30 -16.68
C ALA A 260 14.21 6.70 -15.33
N PRO A 261 14.89 7.00 -14.22
CA PRO A 261 14.61 6.39 -12.93
C PRO A 261 13.22 6.78 -12.43
N GLY A 262 12.40 5.75 -12.15
CA GLY A 262 11.01 5.95 -11.71
C GLY A 262 10.04 6.32 -12.83
N MET A 263 10.41 6.13 -14.09
CA MET A 263 9.55 6.30 -15.27
C MET A 263 9.47 5.00 -16.05
N VAL A 264 8.32 4.69 -16.61
CA VAL A 264 8.02 3.38 -17.19
C VAL A 264 8.19 3.41 -18.70
N PHE A 265 8.88 2.41 -19.26
CA PHE A 265 8.90 2.12 -20.68
C PHE A 265 7.84 1.05 -20.98
N TRP A 266 6.74 1.45 -21.58
CA TRP A 266 5.64 0.57 -21.93
C TRP A 266 5.92 -0.20 -23.21
N HIS A 267 5.80 -1.54 -23.16
CA HIS A 267 5.80 -2.37 -24.37
C HIS A 267 4.40 -2.44 -24.96
N ASN A 268 4.27 -2.97 -26.16
CA ASN A 268 2.99 -3.02 -26.88
C ASN A 268 1.85 -3.65 -26.06
N ASP A 269 2.13 -4.76 -25.38
CA ASP A 269 1.12 -5.48 -24.61
C ASP A 269 0.73 -4.70 -23.33
N GLY A 270 1.70 -4.11 -22.64
CA GLY A 270 1.43 -3.22 -21.49
C GLY A 270 0.69 -1.95 -21.88
N TRP A 271 1.08 -1.35 -23.02
CA TRP A 271 0.41 -0.18 -23.55
C TRP A 271 -1.04 -0.47 -23.99
N SER A 272 -1.32 -1.70 -24.43
CA SER A 272 -2.69 -2.12 -24.73
C SER A 272 -3.57 -2.12 -23.46
N ILE A 273 -3.08 -2.64 -22.34
CA ILE A 273 -3.80 -2.56 -21.04
C ILE A 273 -4.04 -1.11 -20.64
N TYR A 274 -3.02 -0.26 -20.78
CA TYR A 274 -3.09 1.15 -20.44
C TYR A 274 -4.21 1.86 -21.22
N ARG A 275 -4.28 1.64 -22.52
CA ARG A 275 -5.32 2.24 -23.38
C ARG A 275 -6.72 1.72 -23.06
N GLU A 276 -6.87 0.44 -22.76
CA GLU A 276 -8.18 -0.12 -22.35
C GLU A 276 -8.69 0.54 -21.07
N LEU A 277 -7.79 0.84 -20.11
CA LEU A 277 -8.16 1.59 -18.91
C LEU A 277 -8.55 3.04 -19.22
N GLU A 278 -7.80 3.73 -20.10
CA GLU A 278 -8.17 5.07 -20.55
C GLU A 278 -9.55 5.07 -21.22
N ASP A 279 -9.81 4.09 -22.10
CA ASP A 279 -11.08 3.99 -22.81
C ASP A 279 -12.25 3.67 -21.87
N PHE A 280 -12.01 2.81 -20.86
CA PHE A 280 -12.96 2.57 -19.79
C PHE A 280 -13.30 3.85 -19.00
N VAL A 281 -12.28 4.61 -18.61
CA VAL A 281 -12.52 5.88 -17.90
C VAL A 281 -13.23 6.88 -18.81
N ARG A 282 -12.89 6.97 -20.12
CA ARG A 282 -13.62 7.84 -21.08
C ARG A 282 -15.10 7.46 -21.22
N GLU A 283 -15.45 6.18 -21.12
CA GLU A 283 -16.87 5.80 -21.05
C GLU A 283 -17.55 6.39 -19.82
N LYS A 284 -16.92 6.28 -18.65
CA LYS A 284 -17.43 6.86 -17.41
C LYS A 284 -17.50 8.40 -17.50
N LEU A 285 -16.50 9.05 -18.09
CA LEU A 285 -16.53 10.51 -18.30
C LEU A 285 -17.73 10.92 -19.15
N ARG A 286 -18.06 10.21 -20.23
CA ARG A 286 -19.25 10.47 -21.05
C ARG A 286 -20.55 10.24 -20.29
N GLU A 287 -20.64 9.14 -19.53
CA GLU A 287 -21.81 8.82 -18.70
C GLU A 287 -22.13 9.94 -17.69
N TYR A 288 -21.09 10.49 -17.06
CA TYR A 288 -21.19 11.54 -16.05
C TYR A 288 -21.03 12.97 -16.63
N GLN A 289 -21.03 13.11 -17.95
CA GLN A 289 -21.01 14.40 -18.68
C GLN A 289 -19.78 15.27 -18.36
N TYR A 290 -18.59 14.68 -18.32
CA TYR A 290 -17.33 15.41 -18.24
C TYR A 290 -16.85 15.83 -19.62
N GLU A 291 -16.22 17.01 -19.70
CA GLU A 291 -15.46 17.50 -20.85
C GLU A 291 -13.99 17.07 -20.68
N GLU A 292 -13.45 16.30 -21.65
CA GLU A 292 -12.03 15.95 -21.65
C GLU A 292 -11.22 17.14 -22.19
N VAL A 293 -10.25 17.61 -21.39
CA VAL A 293 -9.36 18.73 -21.71
C VAL A 293 -7.91 18.29 -21.67
N LYS A 294 -6.99 19.15 -22.18
CA LYS A 294 -5.54 18.88 -22.12
C LYS A 294 -4.76 20.14 -21.79
N GLY A 295 -4.11 20.15 -20.64
CA GLY A 295 -3.20 21.20 -20.21
C GLY A 295 -1.75 20.97 -20.66
N PRO A 296 -0.91 22.02 -20.75
CA PRO A 296 0.51 21.89 -21.02
C PRO A 296 1.24 21.17 -19.88
N MET A 297 2.28 20.42 -20.23
CA MET A 297 3.09 19.68 -19.23
C MET A 297 4.03 20.60 -18.45
N MET A 298 4.52 21.65 -19.09
CA MET A 298 5.51 22.56 -18.52
C MET A 298 4.91 23.97 -18.47
N MET A 299 4.95 24.60 -17.31
CA MET A 299 4.37 25.93 -17.08
C MET A 299 5.34 26.79 -16.26
N ASP A 300 5.24 28.10 -16.50
CA ASP A 300 6.07 29.12 -15.87
C ASP A 300 5.88 29.14 -14.33
N ARG A 301 6.96 29.37 -13.61
CA ARG A 301 7.03 29.46 -12.14
C ARG A 301 5.95 30.36 -11.54
N SER A 302 5.63 31.49 -12.19
CA SER A 302 4.66 32.45 -11.69
C SER A 302 3.25 31.86 -11.47
N LEU A 303 2.86 30.85 -12.24
CA LEU A 303 1.59 30.14 -12.02
C LEU A 303 1.63 29.30 -10.75
N TRP A 304 2.75 28.65 -10.48
CA TRP A 304 2.97 27.83 -9.31
C TRP A 304 3.07 28.65 -8.03
N GLU A 305 3.66 29.85 -8.10
CA GLU A 305 3.68 30.81 -6.99
C GLU A 305 2.27 31.32 -6.66
N LYS A 306 1.49 31.73 -7.68
CA LYS A 306 0.11 32.19 -7.49
C LYS A 306 -0.78 31.13 -6.85
N SER A 307 -0.65 29.89 -7.27
CA SER A 307 -1.42 28.77 -6.73
C SER A 307 -0.94 28.28 -5.35
N GLY A 308 0.25 28.70 -4.89
CA GLY A 308 0.86 28.26 -3.63
C GLY A 308 1.65 26.94 -3.71
N HIS A 309 1.66 26.29 -4.87
CA HIS A 309 2.42 25.04 -5.04
C HIS A 309 3.92 25.26 -4.88
N TRP A 310 4.44 26.40 -5.36
CA TRP A 310 5.88 26.70 -5.25
C TRP A 310 6.36 26.76 -3.80
N GLU A 311 5.58 27.36 -2.93
CA GLU A 311 5.92 27.48 -1.50
C GLU A 311 5.80 26.15 -0.74
N LYS A 312 4.76 25.35 -1.06
CA LYS A 312 4.38 24.17 -0.27
C LYS A 312 4.84 22.84 -0.88
N TYR A 313 5.28 22.84 -2.15
CA TYR A 313 5.51 21.59 -2.88
C TYR A 313 6.78 21.60 -3.77
N SER A 314 7.62 22.66 -3.70
CA SER A 314 8.78 22.84 -4.59
C SER A 314 9.79 21.69 -4.54
N GLU A 315 10.03 21.09 -3.39
CA GLU A 315 10.97 19.96 -3.24
C GLU A 315 10.57 18.74 -4.07
N ALA A 316 9.28 18.57 -4.33
CA ALA A 316 8.75 17.49 -5.15
C ALA A 316 8.61 17.86 -6.64
N MET A 317 9.02 19.05 -7.07
CA MET A 317 8.87 19.50 -8.45
C MET A 317 10.15 19.31 -9.25
N PHE A 318 10.02 18.90 -10.53
CA PHE A 318 11.10 19.01 -11.50
C PHE A 318 11.07 20.41 -12.13
N THR A 319 12.17 21.15 -12.01
CA THR A 319 12.31 22.50 -12.55
C THR A 319 13.35 22.53 -13.67
N THR A 320 13.20 23.50 -14.57
CA THR A 320 14.14 23.76 -15.66
C THR A 320 14.16 25.26 -15.97
N GLU A 321 15.26 25.72 -16.55
CA GLU A 321 15.39 27.11 -17.01
C GLU A 321 15.52 27.16 -18.53
N SER A 322 14.80 28.08 -19.17
CA SER A 322 14.93 28.38 -20.59
C SER A 322 14.66 29.85 -20.82
N GLU A 323 15.45 30.51 -21.69
CA GLU A 323 15.31 31.91 -22.04
C GLU A 323 15.24 32.88 -20.84
N LYS A 324 15.99 32.57 -19.77
CA LYS A 324 16.03 33.28 -18.48
C LYS A 324 14.69 33.25 -17.71
N ARG A 325 13.87 32.25 -17.97
CA ARG A 325 12.63 31.99 -17.24
C ARG A 325 12.70 30.61 -16.61
N GLU A 326 12.18 30.50 -15.39
CA GLU A 326 12.10 29.24 -14.66
C GLU A 326 10.73 28.60 -14.90
N TYR A 327 10.75 27.32 -15.20
CA TYR A 327 9.56 26.50 -15.46
C TYR A 327 9.55 25.29 -14.54
N ALA A 328 8.38 24.74 -14.31
CA ALA A 328 8.23 23.42 -13.70
C ALA A 328 7.44 22.47 -14.57
N ILE A 329 7.83 21.20 -14.57
CA ILE A 329 7.00 20.13 -15.09
C ILE A 329 5.86 19.92 -14.08
N LYS A 330 4.62 19.92 -14.55
CA LYS A 330 3.45 19.91 -13.65
C LYS A 330 3.44 18.71 -12.70
N PRO A 331 3.39 18.93 -11.37
CA PRO A 331 3.16 17.88 -10.39
C PRO A 331 1.67 17.56 -10.19
N MET A 332 0.79 18.48 -10.64
CA MET A 332 -0.67 18.44 -10.52
C MET A 332 -1.31 19.19 -11.70
N ASN A 333 -2.58 18.91 -12.01
CA ASN A 333 -3.30 19.52 -13.15
C ASN A 333 -4.15 20.74 -12.75
N CYS A 334 -4.47 20.89 -11.46
CA CYS A 334 -5.42 21.88 -10.96
C CYS A 334 -5.16 23.34 -11.43
N PRO A 335 -3.93 23.90 -11.39
CA PRO A 335 -3.72 25.27 -11.88
C PRO A 335 -4.00 25.41 -13.37
N GLY A 336 -3.68 24.37 -14.17
CA GLY A 336 -3.97 24.35 -15.61
C GLY A 336 -5.47 24.39 -15.91
N HIS A 337 -6.27 23.60 -15.20
CA HIS A 337 -7.72 23.56 -15.37
C HIS A 337 -8.38 24.90 -14.98
N VAL A 338 -7.88 25.56 -13.92
CA VAL A 338 -8.35 26.92 -13.59
C VAL A 338 -8.04 27.91 -14.70
N GLN A 339 -6.89 27.80 -15.40
CA GLN A 339 -6.58 28.65 -16.55
C GLN A 339 -7.52 28.38 -17.73
N ILE A 340 -7.96 27.14 -17.94
CA ILE A 340 -8.98 26.81 -18.95
C ILE A 340 -10.34 27.39 -18.54
N PHE A 341 -10.74 27.23 -17.27
CA PHE A 341 -11.97 27.82 -16.75
C PHE A 341 -12.03 29.34 -16.96
N ASN A 342 -10.90 30.02 -16.76
CA ASN A 342 -10.78 31.48 -16.88
C ASN A 342 -10.92 32.00 -18.33
N GLN A 343 -10.95 31.10 -19.32
CA GLN A 343 -11.18 31.53 -20.71
C GLN A 343 -12.67 31.81 -20.95
N GLY A 344 -12.99 33.08 -21.19
CA GLY A 344 -14.35 33.55 -21.39
C GLY A 344 -15.14 33.75 -20.09
N LEU A 345 -16.25 34.44 -20.20
CA LEU A 345 -17.15 34.72 -19.10
C LEU A 345 -18.00 33.49 -18.81
N LYS A 346 -18.05 33.08 -17.55
CA LYS A 346 -18.90 32.00 -17.06
C LYS A 346 -20.06 32.58 -16.24
N SER A 347 -21.21 31.93 -16.29
CA SER A 347 -22.38 32.25 -15.48
C SER A 347 -22.77 31.04 -14.59
N TYR A 348 -23.63 31.27 -13.63
CA TYR A 348 -24.18 30.18 -12.79
C TYR A 348 -24.88 29.09 -13.61
N ARG A 349 -25.35 29.39 -14.84
CA ARG A 349 -26.00 28.43 -15.74
C ARG A 349 -25.01 27.46 -16.41
N ASP A 350 -23.73 27.86 -16.45
CA ASP A 350 -22.66 27.02 -16.98
C ASP A 350 -22.10 26.04 -15.94
N LEU A 351 -22.58 26.15 -14.68
CA LEU A 351 -22.16 25.30 -13.56
C LEU A 351 -23.21 24.23 -13.24
N PRO A 352 -22.81 23.00 -12.87
CA PRO A 352 -21.44 22.56 -12.66
C PRO A 352 -20.70 22.34 -13.98
N LEU A 353 -19.45 22.81 -14.08
CA LEU A 353 -18.56 22.54 -15.20
C LEU A 353 -17.55 21.46 -14.79
N ARG A 354 -17.62 20.30 -15.44
CA ARG A 354 -16.81 19.14 -15.12
C ARG A 354 -15.73 18.95 -16.17
N MET A 355 -14.48 19.22 -15.83
CA MET A 355 -13.31 19.04 -16.70
C MET A 355 -12.50 17.84 -16.24
N ALA A 356 -12.14 16.96 -17.16
CA ALA A 356 -11.28 15.79 -16.89
C ALA A 356 -10.05 15.80 -17.81
N GLU A 357 -8.92 15.27 -17.31
CA GLU A 357 -7.69 15.14 -18.07
C GLU A 357 -6.98 13.85 -17.69
N PHE A 358 -6.53 13.08 -18.68
CA PHE A 358 -5.43 12.13 -18.46
C PHE A 358 -4.14 12.95 -18.35
N GLY A 359 -3.89 13.43 -17.13
CA GLY A 359 -2.85 14.39 -16.83
C GLY A 359 -1.52 13.70 -16.50
N CYS A 360 -0.56 13.78 -17.43
CA CYS A 360 0.79 13.28 -17.16
C CYS A 360 1.49 14.24 -16.19
N CYS A 361 1.70 13.78 -14.95
CA CYS A 361 2.33 14.51 -13.87
C CYS A 361 3.69 13.93 -13.50
N HIS A 362 4.58 14.77 -12.97
CA HIS A 362 5.90 14.33 -12.52
C HIS A 362 6.16 14.83 -11.11
N ARG A 363 6.63 13.94 -10.24
CA ARG A 363 7.02 14.24 -8.86
C ARG A 363 8.40 13.70 -8.58
N ASN A 364 9.28 14.52 -8.02
CA ASN A 364 10.66 14.16 -7.70
C ASN A 364 10.71 13.29 -6.43
N GLU A 365 10.12 12.10 -6.52
CA GLU A 365 10.16 11.12 -5.42
C GLU A 365 11.60 10.69 -5.13
N PRO A 366 12.00 10.53 -3.84
CA PRO A 366 13.31 10.02 -3.47
C PRO A 366 13.58 8.64 -4.08
N SER A 367 14.80 8.39 -4.53
CA SER A 367 15.16 7.13 -5.20
C SER A 367 14.87 5.88 -4.34
N GLY A 368 15.09 5.98 -3.03
CA GLY A 368 14.79 4.89 -2.07
C GLY A 368 13.31 4.60 -1.86
N ALA A 369 12.42 5.50 -2.30
CA ALA A 369 10.97 5.31 -2.20
C ALA A 369 10.35 4.69 -3.46
N LEU A 370 11.09 4.59 -4.57
CA LEU A 370 10.59 4.05 -5.83
C LEU A 370 10.29 2.55 -5.72
N HIS A 371 9.13 2.13 -6.24
CA HIS A 371 8.70 0.74 -6.16
C HIS A 371 7.88 0.32 -7.37
N GLY A 372 8.54 -0.09 -8.45
CA GLY A 372 7.89 -0.53 -9.69
C GLY A 372 6.84 0.46 -10.18
N LEU A 373 5.63 -0.01 -10.51
CA LEU A 373 4.48 0.83 -10.88
C LEU A 373 3.79 1.48 -9.66
N MET A 374 4.02 0.98 -8.46
CA MET A 374 3.33 1.43 -7.25
C MET A 374 3.77 2.82 -6.79
N ARG A 375 5.04 3.18 -7.03
CA ARG A 375 5.58 4.49 -6.73
C ARG A 375 6.60 4.91 -7.77
N VAL A 376 6.21 5.83 -8.61
CA VAL A 376 6.93 6.31 -9.79
C VAL A 376 7.17 7.82 -9.71
N ARG A 377 8.04 8.35 -10.57
CA ARG A 377 8.26 9.80 -10.72
C ARG A 377 7.44 10.41 -11.84
N GLY A 378 7.16 9.66 -12.91
CA GLY A 378 6.28 10.06 -14.00
C GLY A 378 5.05 9.17 -14.03
N PHE A 379 3.85 9.76 -13.98
CA PHE A 379 2.59 9.03 -13.94
C PHE A 379 1.45 9.84 -14.56
N THR A 380 0.42 9.15 -14.99
CA THR A 380 -0.80 9.78 -15.52
C THR A 380 -1.94 9.61 -14.53
N GLN A 381 -2.57 10.73 -14.16
CA GLN A 381 -3.78 10.72 -13.34
C GLN A 381 -5.02 10.77 -14.23
N ASP A 382 -6.06 10.03 -13.83
CA ASP A 382 -7.43 10.20 -14.32
C ASP A 382 -8.10 11.36 -13.58
N ASP A 383 -7.50 12.53 -13.69
CA ASP A 383 -7.80 13.72 -12.89
C ASP A 383 -9.00 14.49 -13.43
N ALA A 384 -9.80 15.05 -12.54
CA ALA A 384 -10.87 15.94 -12.92
C ALA A 384 -11.09 17.04 -11.88
N HIS A 385 -11.56 18.18 -12.39
CA HIS A 385 -11.90 19.35 -11.60
C HIS A 385 -13.30 19.81 -11.94
N ILE A 386 -14.17 19.84 -10.93
CA ILE A 386 -15.57 20.26 -11.07
C ILE A 386 -15.69 21.64 -10.46
N PHE A 387 -16.02 22.62 -11.29
CA PHE A 387 -16.31 23.96 -10.84
C PHE A 387 -17.81 24.08 -10.61
N CYS A 388 -18.22 24.38 -9.39
CA CYS A 388 -19.63 24.39 -9.01
C CYS A 388 -19.95 25.52 -8.04
N THR A 389 -21.25 25.76 -7.82
CA THR A 389 -21.74 26.60 -6.74
C THR A 389 -21.73 25.80 -5.43
N GLU A 390 -21.77 26.50 -4.29
CA GLU A 390 -21.86 25.82 -3.00
C GLU A 390 -23.09 24.92 -2.86
N ALA A 391 -24.21 25.29 -3.45
CA ALA A 391 -25.44 24.51 -3.43
C ALA A 391 -25.33 23.17 -4.20
N GLN A 392 -24.38 23.07 -5.14
CA GLN A 392 -24.18 21.88 -5.96
C GLN A 392 -23.18 20.89 -5.34
N ILE A 393 -22.48 21.25 -4.26
CA ILE A 393 -21.42 20.40 -3.66
C ILE A 393 -21.94 19.01 -3.34
N MET A 394 -23.08 18.91 -2.68
CA MET A 394 -23.63 17.61 -2.23
C MET A 394 -23.88 16.65 -3.40
N ASP A 395 -24.51 17.15 -4.47
CA ASP A 395 -24.84 16.34 -5.64
C ASP A 395 -23.58 15.91 -6.38
N GLU A 396 -22.60 16.83 -6.56
CA GLU A 396 -21.37 16.54 -7.28
C GLU A 396 -20.47 15.58 -6.52
N VAL A 397 -20.33 15.73 -5.19
CA VAL A 397 -19.57 14.79 -4.35
C VAL A 397 -20.23 13.41 -4.35
N SER A 398 -21.57 13.35 -4.25
CA SER A 398 -22.31 12.07 -4.32
C SER A 398 -22.15 11.37 -5.66
N ALA A 399 -22.15 12.12 -6.76
CA ALA A 399 -21.90 11.58 -8.10
C ALA A 399 -20.46 11.03 -8.22
N CYS A 400 -19.46 11.72 -7.66
CA CYS A 400 -18.08 11.24 -7.61
C CYS A 400 -17.96 9.93 -6.78
N ILE A 401 -18.57 9.87 -5.61
CA ILE A 401 -18.60 8.68 -4.76
C ILE A 401 -19.17 7.49 -5.54
N LYS A 402 -20.34 7.67 -6.15
CA LYS A 402 -20.96 6.62 -6.96
C LYS A 402 -20.05 6.14 -8.09
N MET A 403 -19.45 7.06 -8.83
CA MET A 403 -18.53 6.74 -9.93
C MET A 403 -17.32 5.91 -9.46
N VAL A 404 -16.79 6.19 -8.25
CA VAL A 404 -15.72 5.40 -7.63
C VAL A 404 -16.17 3.97 -7.36
N TYR A 405 -17.31 3.79 -6.70
CA TYR A 405 -17.83 2.45 -6.35
C TYR A 405 -18.16 1.63 -7.61
N ASP A 406 -18.87 2.20 -8.59
CA ASP A 406 -19.19 1.55 -9.86
C ASP A 406 -17.92 1.11 -10.61
N THR A 407 -16.85 1.90 -10.51
CA THR A 407 -15.56 1.57 -11.12
C THR A 407 -14.90 0.40 -10.42
N TYR A 408 -14.79 0.44 -9.09
CA TYR A 408 -14.09 -0.60 -8.34
C TYR A 408 -14.81 -1.94 -8.38
N GLU A 409 -16.14 -1.93 -8.39
CA GLU A 409 -16.97 -3.13 -8.61
C GLU A 409 -16.65 -3.78 -9.96
N THR A 410 -16.49 -2.98 -11.04
CA THR A 410 -16.13 -3.50 -12.37
C THR A 410 -14.80 -4.24 -12.37
N PHE A 411 -13.85 -3.85 -11.52
CA PHE A 411 -12.55 -4.52 -11.38
C PHE A 411 -12.54 -5.62 -10.29
N GLY A 412 -13.67 -5.89 -9.63
CA GLY A 412 -13.82 -6.96 -8.65
C GLY A 412 -13.29 -6.62 -7.25
N PHE A 413 -13.11 -5.34 -6.93
CA PHE A 413 -12.72 -4.93 -5.57
C PHE A 413 -13.94 -4.81 -4.67
N GLU A 414 -14.07 -5.74 -3.73
CA GLU A 414 -15.21 -5.79 -2.78
C GLU A 414 -14.96 -4.98 -1.51
N LYS A 415 -13.71 -4.94 -1.04
CA LYS A 415 -13.34 -4.28 0.21
C LYS A 415 -12.76 -2.89 -0.03
N ILE A 416 -13.57 -1.88 0.28
CA ILE A 416 -13.22 -0.46 0.17
C ILE A 416 -13.32 0.16 1.57
N VAL A 417 -12.24 0.79 2.03
CA VAL A 417 -12.24 1.57 3.28
C VAL A 417 -12.16 3.04 2.94
N VAL A 418 -13.09 3.81 3.52
CA VAL A 418 -13.20 5.25 3.29
C VAL A 418 -12.69 6.03 4.50
N LYS A 419 -11.87 7.04 4.24
CA LYS A 419 -11.37 7.96 5.27
C LYS A 419 -11.61 9.40 4.86
N LEU A 420 -11.87 10.26 5.85
CA LEU A 420 -11.99 11.71 5.67
C LEU A 420 -10.76 12.38 6.29
N SER A 421 -9.83 12.79 5.45
CA SER A 421 -8.61 13.50 5.84
C SER A 421 -8.89 14.98 6.02
N THR A 422 -8.65 15.48 7.23
CA THR A 422 -8.94 16.87 7.63
C THR A 422 -7.71 17.77 7.55
N ARG A 423 -7.87 19.02 7.90
CA ARG A 423 -6.89 20.11 7.75
C ARG A 423 -5.49 19.80 8.31
N PRO A 424 -4.40 19.99 7.53
CA PRO A 424 -3.04 19.93 8.03
C PRO A 424 -2.62 21.25 8.71
N GLU A 425 -1.49 21.23 9.45
CA GLU A 425 -0.93 22.46 10.04
C GLU A 425 -0.58 23.49 8.96
N GLN A 426 0.10 23.06 7.89
CA GLN A 426 0.48 23.90 6.77
C GLN A 426 -0.60 23.88 5.70
N ARG A 427 -1.46 24.90 5.68
CA ARG A 427 -2.59 25.01 4.75
C ARG A 427 -2.76 26.41 4.19
N ILE A 428 -3.56 26.54 3.16
CA ILE A 428 -4.07 27.81 2.63
C ILE A 428 -5.57 27.95 2.95
N GLY A 429 -6.09 29.16 2.91
CA GLY A 429 -7.49 29.47 3.26
C GLY A 429 -7.68 29.68 4.77
N GLU A 430 -8.85 30.23 5.12
CA GLU A 430 -9.23 30.55 6.47
C GLU A 430 -9.94 29.37 7.17
N ASP A 431 -9.90 29.31 8.49
CA ASP A 431 -10.45 28.19 9.27
C ASP A 431 -11.93 27.93 8.99
N HIS A 432 -12.73 28.98 8.82
CA HIS A 432 -14.16 28.85 8.51
C HIS A 432 -14.42 28.14 7.14
N MET A 433 -13.51 28.30 6.17
CA MET A 433 -13.60 27.62 4.88
C MET A 433 -13.34 26.11 5.06
N TRP A 434 -12.36 25.77 5.91
CA TRP A 434 -12.05 24.40 6.26
C TRP A 434 -13.19 23.72 7.02
N ASP A 435 -13.76 24.41 8.03
CA ASP A 435 -14.93 23.89 8.78
C ASP A 435 -16.07 23.54 7.85
N LYS A 436 -16.36 24.42 6.90
CA LYS A 436 -17.40 24.22 5.89
C LYS A 436 -17.09 23.06 4.95
N ALA A 437 -15.86 22.97 4.47
CA ALA A 437 -15.44 21.91 3.56
C ALA A 437 -15.46 20.53 4.20
N GLU A 438 -14.91 20.41 5.42
CA GLU A 438 -14.91 19.15 6.17
C GLU A 438 -16.32 18.67 6.49
N LEU A 439 -17.22 19.59 6.91
CA LEU A 439 -18.62 19.28 7.17
C LEU A 439 -19.33 18.81 5.90
N ALA A 440 -19.15 19.51 4.76
CA ALA A 440 -19.79 19.15 3.51
C ALA A 440 -19.40 17.76 3.01
N LEU A 441 -18.10 17.38 3.12
CA LEU A 441 -17.64 16.03 2.78
C LEU A 441 -18.18 14.97 3.73
N ALA A 442 -18.20 15.24 5.05
CA ALA A 442 -18.76 14.34 6.04
C ALA A 442 -20.27 14.10 5.80
N ASP A 443 -21.02 15.16 5.49
CA ASP A 443 -22.46 15.07 5.25
C ASP A 443 -22.76 14.33 3.94
N ALA A 444 -21.92 14.48 2.90
CA ALA A 444 -22.03 13.73 1.66
C ALA A 444 -21.80 12.21 1.90
N LEU A 445 -20.81 11.84 2.70
CA LEU A 445 -20.57 10.44 3.07
C LEU A 445 -21.77 9.84 3.83
N LYS A 446 -22.28 10.56 4.84
CA LYS A 446 -23.47 10.14 5.61
C LYS A 446 -24.71 10.00 4.72
N ALA A 447 -24.96 10.97 3.82
CA ALA A 447 -26.09 10.94 2.90
C ALA A 447 -26.06 9.74 1.96
N ASN A 448 -24.85 9.25 1.62
CA ASN A 448 -24.67 8.04 0.82
C ASN A 448 -24.53 6.74 1.65
N ASN A 449 -24.79 6.80 2.97
CA ASN A 449 -24.69 5.67 3.90
C ASN A 449 -23.31 4.99 3.90
N ILE A 450 -22.24 5.77 3.79
CA ILE A 450 -20.87 5.28 3.79
C ILE A 450 -20.27 5.44 5.19
N GLU A 451 -19.78 4.33 5.74
CA GLU A 451 -18.98 4.34 6.97
C GLU A 451 -17.59 4.87 6.67
N PHE A 452 -17.07 5.75 7.50
CA PHE A 452 -15.75 6.34 7.34
C PHE A 452 -15.10 6.71 8.68
N ASP A 453 -13.78 6.71 8.69
CA ASP A 453 -12.96 7.20 9.79
C ASP A 453 -12.39 8.58 9.48
N TYR A 454 -12.21 9.41 10.51
CA TYR A 454 -11.46 10.66 10.39
C TYR A 454 -9.96 10.39 10.42
N LEU A 455 -9.21 11.07 9.55
CA LEU A 455 -7.75 11.06 9.50
C LEU A 455 -7.24 12.50 9.69
N PRO A 456 -7.03 12.93 10.95
CA PRO A 456 -6.66 14.32 11.26
C PRO A 456 -5.28 14.69 10.71
N GLY A 457 -5.17 15.86 10.06
CA GLY A 457 -3.90 16.40 9.60
C GLY A 457 -3.43 15.92 8.23
N GLU A 458 -4.13 14.99 7.59
CA GLU A 458 -3.70 14.35 6.34
C GLU A 458 -4.39 14.94 5.08
N GLY A 459 -5.15 16.01 5.22
CA GLY A 459 -5.75 16.75 4.10
C GLY A 459 -4.69 17.35 3.17
N ALA A 460 -5.09 17.71 1.96
CA ALA A 460 -4.23 18.49 1.08
C ALA A 460 -4.07 19.92 1.63
N PHE A 461 -2.99 20.60 1.25
CA PHE A 461 -2.76 21.97 1.76
C PHE A 461 -3.85 22.98 1.35
N TYR A 462 -4.69 22.66 0.35
CA TYR A 462 -5.77 23.49 -0.18
C TYR A 462 -7.18 23.01 0.20
N GLY A 463 -7.35 21.80 0.73
CA GLY A 463 -8.67 21.29 1.12
C GLY A 463 -8.67 19.90 1.75
N PRO A 464 -9.73 19.55 2.51
CA PRO A 464 -9.97 18.20 3.02
C PRO A 464 -10.27 17.24 1.88
N LYS A 465 -10.08 15.94 2.13
CA LYS A 465 -10.28 14.90 1.12
C LYS A 465 -10.96 13.65 1.66
N ILE A 466 -11.84 13.09 0.87
CA ILE A 466 -12.28 11.71 1.00
C ILE A 466 -11.23 10.82 0.31
N GLU A 467 -10.76 9.81 0.98
CA GLU A 467 -9.82 8.82 0.45
C GLU A 467 -10.49 7.45 0.36
N PHE A 468 -10.39 6.82 -0.80
CA PHE A 468 -10.85 5.45 -1.04
C PHE A 468 -9.65 4.52 -1.10
N THR A 469 -9.58 3.61 -0.13
CA THR A 469 -8.53 2.61 -0.01
C THR A 469 -9.06 1.25 -0.42
N LEU A 470 -8.48 0.68 -1.47
CA LEU A 470 -8.77 -0.68 -1.92
C LEU A 470 -7.94 -1.68 -1.12
N TYR A 471 -8.51 -2.85 -0.88
CA TYR A 471 -7.76 -4.01 -0.39
C TYR A 471 -7.69 -5.06 -1.49
N ASP A 472 -6.47 -5.49 -1.80
CA ASP A 472 -6.25 -6.54 -2.79
C ASP A 472 -6.45 -7.94 -2.19
N CYS A 473 -6.34 -8.98 -3.02
CA CYS A 473 -6.48 -10.38 -2.61
C CYS A 473 -5.47 -10.87 -1.56
N LEU A 474 -4.47 -10.05 -1.22
CA LEU A 474 -3.47 -10.29 -0.18
C LEU A 474 -3.68 -9.43 1.07
N ASP A 475 -4.85 -8.76 1.19
CA ASP A 475 -5.18 -7.80 2.26
C ASP A 475 -4.20 -6.61 2.34
N ARG A 476 -3.57 -6.21 1.24
CA ARG A 476 -2.74 -5.00 1.20
C ARG A 476 -3.62 -3.80 0.84
N ALA A 477 -3.42 -2.71 1.57
CA ALA A 477 -4.17 -1.47 1.41
C ALA A 477 -3.55 -0.57 0.33
N TRP A 478 -4.36 -0.12 -0.64
CA TRP A 478 -3.96 0.75 -1.73
C TRP A 478 -4.88 1.97 -1.81
N GLN A 479 -4.39 3.13 -1.43
CA GLN A 479 -5.11 4.38 -1.64
C GLN A 479 -5.10 4.71 -3.13
N CYS A 480 -6.28 4.79 -3.75
CA CYS A 480 -6.48 5.06 -5.17
C CYS A 480 -7.36 6.30 -5.38
N GLY A 481 -8.65 6.17 -5.16
CA GLY A 481 -9.60 7.25 -5.40
C GLY A 481 -9.52 8.37 -4.36
N THR A 482 -9.75 9.59 -4.81
CA THR A 482 -9.86 10.76 -3.93
C THR A 482 -10.92 11.73 -4.44
N VAL A 483 -11.64 12.36 -3.50
CA VAL A 483 -12.53 13.51 -3.75
C VAL A 483 -12.14 14.60 -2.76
N GLN A 484 -11.73 15.76 -3.26
CA GLN A 484 -11.20 16.86 -2.43
C GLN A 484 -12.02 18.13 -2.68
N LEU A 485 -12.33 18.86 -1.63
CA LEU A 485 -13.14 20.07 -1.72
C LEU A 485 -12.28 21.29 -1.45
N ASP A 486 -12.24 22.20 -2.41
CA ASP A 486 -11.33 23.35 -2.43
C ASP A 486 -12.10 24.67 -2.61
N PHE A 487 -12.03 25.52 -1.61
CA PHE A 487 -12.58 26.88 -1.60
C PHE A 487 -11.50 27.95 -1.88
N ALA A 488 -10.23 27.57 -2.00
CA ALA A 488 -9.10 28.50 -1.97
C ALA A 488 -8.45 28.72 -3.34
N LEU A 489 -8.05 27.64 -4.03
CA LEU A 489 -7.31 27.73 -5.31
C LEU A 489 -8.04 28.52 -6.41
N PRO A 490 -9.35 28.33 -6.65
CA PRO A 490 -10.04 29.10 -7.69
C PRO A 490 -9.91 30.60 -7.49
N GLY A 491 -10.11 31.09 -6.26
CA GLY A 491 -9.97 32.51 -5.93
C GLY A 491 -8.55 33.04 -6.09
N ARG A 492 -7.53 32.27 -5.63
CA ARG A 492 -6.11 32.61 -5.79
C ARG A 492 -5.69 32.74 -7.25
N LEU A 493 -6.29 31.96 -8.13
CA LEU A 493 -6.03 31.96 -9.57
C LEU A 493 -7.02 32.86 -10.37
N GLY A 494 -7.89 33.60 -9.68
CA GLY A 494 -8.78 34.59 -10.27
C GLY A 494 -9.99 34.00 -10.99
N ALA A 495 -10.42 32.80 -10.65
CA ALA A 495 -11.62 32.19 -11.23
C ALA A 495 -12.87 32.86 -10.68
N THR A 496 -13.76 33.31 -11.60
CA THR A 496 -15.04 33.92 -11.25
C THR A 496 -16.15 33.52 -12.21
N TYR A 497 -17.39 33.49 -11.71
CA TYR A 497 -18.60 33.33 -12.49
C TYR A 497 -19.63 34.43 -12.13
N VAL A 498 -20.57 34.69 -13.00
CA VAL A 498 -21.67 35.64 -12.75
C VAL A 498 -22.83 34.87 -12.12
N ALA A 499 -23.17 35.22 -10.89
CA ALA A 499 -24.30 34.65 -10.13
C ALA A 499 -25.66 35.19 -10.65
N GLU A 500 -26.77 34.63 -10.17
CA GLU A 500 -28.14 35.05 -10.57
C GLU A 500 -28.42 36.54 -10.32
N ASN A 501 -27.82 37.08 -9.27
CA ASN A 501 -27.92 38.52 -8.91
C ASN A 501 -26.95 39.42 -9.66
N ASN A 502 -26.31 38.93 -10.72
CA ASN A 502 -25.27 39.59 -11.52
C ASN A 502 -23.98 39.95 -10.76
N GLU A 503 -23.78 39.45 -9.55
CA GLU A 503 -22.51 39.60 -8.85
C GLU A 503 -21.48 38.59 -9.38
N ARG A 504 -20.20 38.95 -9.31
CA ARG A 504 -19.11 38.03 -9.56
C ARG A 504 -18.80 37.25 -8.28
N ARG A 505 -18.79 35.93 -8.38
CA ARG A 505 -18.46 35.02 -7.28
C ARG A 505 -17.38 34.03 -7.70
N THR A 506 -16.58 33.58 -6.73
CA THR A 506 -15.61 32.51 -6.91
C THR A 506 -16.33 31.16 -6.88
N PRO A 507 -16.11 30.25 -7.84
CA PRO A 507 -16.66 28.91 -7.77
C PRO A 507 -15.95 28.09 -6.71
N VAL A 508 -16.63 27.08 -6.19
CA VAL A 508 -16.02 25.98 -5.46
C VAL A 508 -15.41 25.01 -6.47
N MET A 509 -14.29 24.39 -6.14
CA MET A 509 -13.66 23.38 -6.98
C MET A 509 -13.59 22.04 -6.25
N ILE A 510 -14.05 20.99 -6.90
CA ILE A 510 -13.90 19.61 -6.43
C ILE A 510 -12.84 18.94 -7.28
N HIS A 511 -11.78 18.47 -6.65
CA HIS A 511 -10.75 17.64 -7.30
C HIS A 511 -11.14 16.17 -7.16
N ARG A 512 -11.05 15.40 -8.24
CA ARG A 512 -11.42 13.99 -8.25
C ARG A 512 -10.42 13.16 -9.06
N ALA A 513 -9.95 12.08 -8.48
CA ALA A 513 -9.33 10.98 -9.19
C ALA A 513 -10.03 9.67 -8.77
N ILE A 514 -10.23 8.72 -9.69
CA ILE A 514 -10.85 7.42 -9.40
C ILE A 514 -9.79 6.34 -9.29
N LEU A 515 -8.98 6.17 -10.34
CA LEU A 515 -7.87 5.23 -10.37
C LEU A 515 -6.65 5.77 -9.60
N GLY A 516 -6.54 7.10 -9.53
CA GLY A 516 -5.42 7.83 -8.97
C GLY A 516 -4.28 7.96 -9.97
N SER A 517 -3.35 7.02 -10.04
CA SER A 517 -2.36 6.86 -11.10
C SER A 517 -2.68 5.62 -11.92
N ILE A 518 -2.75 5.76 -13.24
CA ILE A 518 -2.99 4.62 -14.14
C ILE A 518 -1.88 3.58 -13.97
N GLU A 519 -0.62 4.00 -13.85
CA GLU A 519 0.52 3.11 -13.63
C GLU A 519 0.34 2.28 -12.36
N ARG A 520 0.02 2.96 -11.24
CA ARG A 520 -0.22 2.29 -9.96
C ARG A 520 -1.41 1.34 -10.02
N PHE A 521 -2.48 1.74 -10.66
CA PHE A 521 -3.68 0.92 -10.80
C PHE A 521 -3.41 -0.31 -11.67
N ILE A 522 -2.65 -0.20 -12.78
CA ILE A 522 -2.18 -1.35 -13.58
C ILE A 522 -1.31 -2.29 -12.73
N GLY A 523 -0.44 -1.74 -11.89
CA GLY A 523 0.35 -2.52 -10.95
C GLY A 523 -0.53 -3.34 -10.01
N ILE A 524 -1.53 -2.69 -9.40
CA ILE A 524 -2.51 -3.34 -8.50
C ILE A 524 -3.28 -4.43 -9.23
N LEU A 525 -3.84 -4.15 -10.41
CA LEU A 525 -4.57 -5.13 -11.23
C LEU A 525 -3.69 -6.31 -11.64
N THR A 526 -2.42 -6.05 -11.98
CA THR A 526 -1.46 -7.10 -12.36
C THR A 526 -1.23 -8.08 -11.21
N GLU A 527 -1.15 -7.58 -9.99
CA GLU A 527 -0.98 -8.40 -8.78
C GLU A 527 -2.29 -9.06 -8.35
N GLU A 528 -3.43 -8.33 -8.42
CA GLU A 528 -4.76 -8.85 -8.11
C GLU A 528 -5.11 -10.05 -8.98
N TYR A 529 -5.02 -9.89 -10.29
CA TYR A 529 -5.28 -10.97 -11.24
C TYR A 529 -4.10 -11.94 -11.41
N ALA A 530 -2.98 -11.74 -10.72
CA ALA A 530 -1.74 -12.47 -10.96
C ALA A 530 -1.36 -12.49 -12.46
N GLY A 531 -1.68 -11.43 -13.22
CA GLY A 531 -1.52 -11.31 -14.68
C GLY A 531 -2.52 -12.11 -15.51
N LEU A 532 -3.51 -12.77 -14.89
CA LEU A 532 -4.62 -13.43 -15.57
C LEU A 532 -5.75 -12.42 -15.83
N PHE A 533 -5.44 -11.34 -16.53
CA PHE A 533 -6.42 -10.29 -16.81
C PHE A 533 -7.72 -10.84 -17.38
N PRO A 534 -8.91 -10.28 -17.03
CA PRO A 534 -10.16 -10.63 -17.68
C PRO A 534 -10.08 -10.38 -19.19
N THR A 535 -10.90 -11.06 -19.97
CA THR A 535 -10.80 -11.08 -21.43
C THR A 535 -10.80 -9.68 -22.04
N TRP A 536 -11.65 -8.79 -21.54
CA TRP A 536 -11.75 -7.42 -22.07
C TRP A 536 -10.46 -6.61 -21.85
N LEU A 537 -9.71 -6.86 -20.77
CA LEU A 537 -8.48 -6.13 -20.41
C LEU A 537 -7.21 -6.84 -20.90
N ALA A 538 -7.28 -8.11 -21.27
CA ALA A 538 -6.12 -8.90 -21.71
C ALA A 538 -5.45 -8.28 -22.95
N PRO A 539 -4.11 -8.07 -22.95
CA PRO A 539 -3.42 -7.42 -24.07
C PRO A 539 -3.52 -8.22 -25.37
N LYS A 540 -3.54 -9.54 -25.27
CA LYS A 540 -3.91 -10.48 -26.32
C LYS A 540 -5.07 -11.33 -25.83
N GLN A 541 -6.20 -11.25 -26.51
CA GLN A 541 -7.42 -11.96 -26.10
C GLN A 541 -7.49 -13.36 -26.71
N VAL A 542 -6.97 -13.48 -27.92
CA VAL A 542 -7.02 -14.71 -28.71
C VAL A 542 -5.68 -14.96 -29.38
N VAL A 543 -5.20 -16.19 -29.36
CA VAL A 543 -4.13 -16.63 -30.26
C VAL A 543 -4.65 -17.81 -31.12
N ILE A 544 -4.43 -17.74 -32.43
CA ILE A 544 -4.81 -18.77 -33.40
C ILE A 544 -3.55 -19.46 -33.87
N MET A 545 -3.52 -20.80 -33.78
CA MET A 545 -2.36 -21.63 -34.05
C MET A 545 -2.70 -22.66 -35.14
N ASN A 546 -1.86 -22.73 -36.17
CA ASN A 546 -1.92 -23.82 -37.15
C ASN A 546 -1.22 -25.08 -36.66
N ILE A 547 -1.68 -26.24 -37.11
CA ILE A 547 -0.99 -27.51 -36.90
C ILE A 547 0.13 -27.69 -37.94
N THR A 548 -0.12 -27.32 -39.21
CA THR A 548 0.85 -27.33 -40.31
C THR A 548 0.74 -26.03 -41.12
N ASP A 549 1.71 -25.76 -41.99
CA ASP A 549 1.72 -24.54 -42.82
C ASP A 549 0.53 -24.41 -43.77
N LYS A 550 -0.17 -25.50 -44.09
CA LYS A 550 -1.33 -25.51 -44.97
C LYS A 550 -2.49 -24.62 -44.46
N GLN A 551 -2.64 -24.51 -43.15
CA GLN A 551 -3.72 -23.74 -42.53
C GLN A 551 -3.37 -22.27 -42.34
N ALA A 552 -2.16 -21.82 -42.69
CA ALA A 552 -1.68 -20.46 -42.40
C ALA A 552 -2.59 -19.35 -42.96
N ALA A 553 -3.09 -19.53 -44.20
CA ALA A 553 -3.99 -18.57 -44.84
C ALA A 553 -5.31 -18.42 -44.09
N TYR A 554 -5.93 -19.52 -43.66
CA TYR A 554 -7.17 -19.52 -42.90
C TYR A 554 -6.97 -18.90 -41.49
N VAL A 555 -5.86 -19.21 -40.82
CA VAL A 555 -5.51 -18.57 -39.53
C VAL A 555 -5.38 -17.05 -39.67
N GLN A 556 -4.72 -16.58 -40.75
CA GLN A 556 -4.58 -15.13 -40.98
C GLN A 556 -5.92 -14.46 -41.31
N GLU A 557 -6.82 -15.13 -42.02
CA GLU A 557 -8.17 -14.64 -42.29
C GLU A 557 -8.95 -14.44 -40.98
N ILE A 558 -8.91 -15.44 -40.06
CA ILE A 558 -9.57 -15.33 -38.74
C ILE A 558 -8.98 -14.19 -37.96
N VAL A 559 -7.65 -14.07 -37.87
CA VAL A 559 -6.98 -12.97 -37.15
C VAL A 559 -7.40 -11.61 -37.70
N GLN A 560 -7.44 -11.44 -39.02
CA GLN A 560 -7.88 -10.20 -39.65
C GLN A 560 -9.36 -9.90 -39.33
N LYS A 561 -10.23 -10.92 -39.34
CA LYS A 561 -11.64 -10.76 -38.98
C LYS A 561 -11.80 -10.30 -37.53
N LEU A 562 -11.12 -10.94 -36.59
CA LEU A 562 -11.16 -10.59 -35.17
C LEU A 562 -10.63 -9.15 -34.91
N ASN A 563 -9.47 -8.83 -35.51
CA ASN A 563 -8.86 -7.51 -35.35
C ASN A 563 -9.73 -6.37 -35.94
N LYS A 564 -10.43 -6.62 -37.07
CA LYS A 564 -11.39 -5.65 -37.63
C LYS A 564 -12.57 -5.36 -36.70
N LEU A 565 -12.92 -6.32 -35.84
CA LEU A 565 -13.97 -6.18 -34.82
C LEU A 565 -13.45 -5.61 -33.49
N GLY A 566 -12.18 -5.22 -33.43
CA GLY A 566 -11.55 -4.69 -32.22
C GLY A 566 -11.09 -5.76 -31.23
N ILE A 567 -11.16 -7.05 -31.57
CA ILE A 567 -10.70 -8.16 -30.73
C ILE A 567 -9.19 -8.34 -30.98
N ARG A 568 -8.38 -8.25 -29.94
CA ARG A 568 -6.90 -8.34 -29.99
C ARG A 568 -6.47 -9.79 -30.21
N ALA A 569 -6.36 -10.17 -31.50
CA ALA A 569 -6.00 -11.50 -31.93
C ALA A 569 -4.60 -11.56 -32.58
N ALA A 570 -3.87 -12.65 -32.35
CA ALA A 570 -2.56 -12.91 -32.93
C ALA A 570 -2.49 -14.30 -33.57
N ALA A 571 -1.68 -14.44 -34.61
CA ALA A 571 -1.37 -15.75 -35.24
C ALA A 571 -0.07 -16.31 -34.66
N ASP A 572 -0.03 -17.62 -34.42
CA ASP A 572 1.22 -18.35 -34.23
C ASP A 572 1.39 -19.39 -35.36
N LEU A 573 2.12 -18.99 -36.40
CA LEU A 573 2.38 -19.76 -37.59
C LEU A 573 3.73 -20.49 -37.57
N ARG A 574 4.44 -20.49 -36.42
CA ARG A 574 5.74 -21.15 -36.30
C ARG A 574 5.62 -22.64 -36.56
N ASN A 575 6.66 -23.21 -37.17
CA ASN A 575 6.75 -24.66 -37.40
C ASN A 575 7.20 -25.37 -36.11
N GLU A 576 6.28 -25.41 -35.14
CA GLU A 576 6.46 -26.02 -33.83
C GLU A 576 5.31 -26.97 -33.51
N LYS A 577 5.57 -27.95 -32.63
CA LYS A 577 4.51 -28.88 -32.18
C LYS A 577 3.38 -28.12 -31.50
N ILE A 578 2.14 -28.43 -31.86
CA ILE A 578 0.96 -27.72 -31.32
C ILE A 578 0.91 -27.72 -29.80
N GLY A 579 1.32 -28.81 -29.13
CA GLY A 579 1.39 -28.86 -27.66
C GLY A 579 2.42 -27.87 -27.05
N PHE A 580 3.50 -27.58 -27.77
CA PHE A 580 4.48 -26.58 -27.37
C PHE A 580 3.88 -25.15 -27.49
N LYS A 581 3.24 -24.85 -28.61
CA LYS A 581 2.55 -23.57 -28.84
C LYS A 581 1.48 -23.31 -27.75
N ILE A 582 0.61 -24.31 -27.49
CA ILE A 582 -0.41 -24.23 -26.44
C ILE A 582 0.22 -23.91 -25.10
N ARG A 583 1.26 -24.66 -24.69
CA ARG A 583 1.94 -24.44 -23.42
C ARG A 583 2.54 -23.03 -23.32
N GLU A 584 3.19 -22.55 -24.36
CA GLU A 584 3.80 -21.22 -24.39
C GLU A 584 2.75 -20.11 -24.21
N HIS A 585 1.63 -20.18 -24.95
CA HIS A 585 0.57 -19.20 -24.87
C HIS A 585 -0.24 -19.30 -23.58
N THR A 586 -0.36 -20.49 -22.97
CA THR A 586 -0.90 -20.67 -21.63
C THR A 586 -0.02 -19.95 -20.58
N LEU A 587 1.32 -20.07 -20.70
CA LEU A 587 2.25 -19.36 -19.83
C LEU A 587 2.20 -17.83 -20.02
N LYS A 588 1.89 -17.36 -21.23
CA LYS A 588 1.60 -15.95 -21.56
C LYS A 588 0.21 -15.51 -21.11
N ARG A 589 -0.59 -16.41 -20.51
CA ARG A 589 -1.90 -16.13 -19.88
C ARG A 589 -2.96 -15.60 -20.84
N ILE A 590 -2.86 -15.95 -22.13
CA ILE A 590 -3.82 -15.53 -23.16
C ILE A 590 -5.16 -16.24 -22.91
N PRO A 591 -6.31 -15.50 -22.83
CA PRO A 591 -7.62 -16.06 -22.50
C PRO A 591 -8.05 -17.23 -23.37
N TYR A 592 -7.94 -17.08 -24.71
CA TYR A 592 -8.39 -18.07 -25.67
C TYR A 592 -7.28 -18.54 -26.62
N LEU A 593 -7.15 -19.85 -26.72
CA LEU A 593 -6.19 -20.55 -27.57
C LEU A 593 -6.96 -21.34 -28.63
N LEU A 594 -6.90 -20.90 -29.90
CA LEU A 594 -7.60 -21.54 -31.02
C LEU A 594 -6.63 -22.40 -31.82
N VAL A 595 -7.00 -23.63 -32.07
CA VAL A 595 -6.22 -24.59 -32.88
C VAL A 595 -6.93 -24.86 -34.18
N VAL A 596 -6.18 -24.81 -35.28
CA VAL A 596 -6.67 -25.04 -36.64
C VAL A 596 -5.87 -26.14 -37.29
N GLY A 597 -6.54 -27.23 -37.66
CA GLY A 597 -6.06 -28.31 -38.51
C GLY A 597 -6.84 -28.39 -39.83
N ASP A 598 -6.60 -29.42 -40.62
CA ASP A 598 -7.27 -29.60 -41.93
C ASP A 598 -8.80 -29.67 -41.80
N LYS A 599 -9.30 -30.35 -40.76
CA LYS A 599 -10.75 -30.50 -40.51
C LYS A 599 -11.42 -29.17 -40.17
N GLU A 600 -10.74 -28.33 -39.37
CA GLU A 600 -11.24 -27.02 -38.98
C GLU A 600 -11.32 -26.09 -40.20
N VAL A 601 -10.37 -26.18 -41.16
CA VAL A 601 -10.41 -25.44 -42.44
C VAL A 601 -11.58 -25.90 -43.29
N GLU A 602 -11.77 -27.23 -43.46
CA GLU A 602 -12.86 -27.80 -44.26
C GLU A 602 -14.24 -27.41 -43.71
N GLN A 603 -14.40 -27.36 -42.40
CA GLN A 603 -15.67 -27.11 -41.73
C GLN A 603 -15.90 -25.62 -41.38
N GLN A 604 -14.94 -24.75 -41.67
CA GLN A 604 -14.95 -23.33 -41.28
C GLN A 604 -15.11 -23.13 -39.75
N GLU A 605 -14.41 -23.97 -38.98
CA GLU A 605 -14.45 -24.04 -37.52
C GLU A 605 -13.08 -23.70 -36.90
N VAL A 606 -13.07 -23.58 -35.59
CA VAL A 606 -11.88 -23.50 -34.72
C VAL A 606 -12.06 -24.40 -33.51
N ALA A 607 -11.02 -25.09 -33.06
CA ALA A 607 -11.02 -25.80 -31.79
C ALA A 607 -10.57 -24.85 -30.70
N VAL A 608 -11.41 -24.57 -29.72
CA VAL A 608 -11.24 -23.52 -28.72
C VAL A 608 -10.81 -24.10 -27.37
N ARG A 609 -9.75 -23.55 -26.80
CA ARG A 609 -9.28 -23.85 -25.43
C ARG A 609 -9.14 -22.57 -24.64
N THR A 610 -9.38 -22.68 -23.34
CA THR A 610 -9.10 -21.58 -22.41
C THR A 610 -7.67 -21.67 -21.88
N ARG A 611 -7.17 -20.58 -21.32
CA ARG A 611 -5.85 -20.53 -20.65
C ARG A 611 -5.75 -21.45 -19.42
N THR A 612 -6.87 -21.91 -18.86
CA THR A 612 -6.92 -22.89 -17.76
C THR A 612 -6.78 -24.34 -18.25
N GLY A 613 -6.72 -24.54 -19.57
CA GLY A 613 -6.60 -25.85 -20.19
C GLY A 613 -7.92 -26.54 -20.51
N GLU A 614 -9.06 -25.89 -20.23
CA GLU A 614 -10.39 -26.40 -20.57
C GLU A 614 -10.57 -26.44 -22.10
N ASP A 615 -11.05 -27.55 -22.62
CA ASP A 615 -11.39 -27.75 -24.03
C ASP A 615 -12.88 -27.44 -24.20
N LEU A 616 -13.17 -26.30 -24.85
CA LEU A 616 -14.56 -25.89 -25.12
C LEU A 616 -15.16 -26.56 -26.36
N GLY A 617 -14.37 -27.35 -27.08
CA GLY A 617 -14.78 -28.00 -28.30
C GLY A 617 -14.61 -27.12 -29.54
N LYS A 618 -15.39 -27.44 -30.59
CA LYS A 618 -15.35 -26.76 -31.89
C LYS A 618 -16.45 -25.70 -31.97
N PHE A 619 -16.09 -24.56 -32.53
CA PHE A 619 -17.00 -23.46 -32.81
C PHE A 619 -16.88 -23.05 -34.26
N ASN A 620 -18.02 -22.73 -34.89
CA ASN A 620 -17.96 -21.90 -36.07
C ASN A 620 -17.32 -20.54 -35.73
N VAL A 621 -16.56 -19.95 -36.65
CA VAL A 621 -15.83 -18.70 -36.39
C VAL A 621 -16.78 -17.57 -35.94
N ASP A 622 -18.00 -17.48 -36.54
CA ASP A 622 -18.97 -16.45 -36.18
C ASP A 622 -19.56 -16.64 -34.76
N GLU A 623 -19.81 -17.90 -34.38
CA GLU A 623 -20.27 -18.26 -33.04
C GLU A 623 -19.21 -17.89 -31.96
N PHE A 624 -17.93 -18.19 -32.27
CA PHE A 624 -16.85 -17.80 -31.38
C PHE A 624 -16.72 -16.27 -31.27
N VAL A 625 -16.84 -15.54 -32.40
CA VAL A 625 -16.84 -14.06 -32.42
C VAL A 625 -17.99 -13.52 -31.57
N ALA A 626 -19.19 -14.04 -31.69
CA ALA A 626 -20.34 -13.62 -30.90
C ALA A 626 -20.08 -13.84 -29.39
N LYS A 627 -19.57 -15.04 -29.03
CA LYS A 627 -19.24 -15.37 -27.64
C LYS A 627 -18.22 -14.40 -27.02
N ILE A 628 -17.08 -14.21 -27.68
CA ILE A 628 -16.02 -13.36 -27.12
C ILE A 628 -16.41 -11.88 -27.12
N SER A 629 -17.19 -11.43 -28.10
CA SER A 629 -17.69 -10.05 -28.15
C SER A 629 -18.65 -9.76 -27.01
N ASP A 630 -19.51 -10.72 -26.64
CA ASP A 630 -20.41 -10.61 -25.50
C ASP A 630 -19.63 -10.56 -24.18
N GLU A 631 -18.61 -11.40 -24.03
CA GLU A 631 -17.72 -11.43 -22.87
C GLU A 631 -16.97 -10.09 -22.69
N ILE A 632 -16.40 -9.56 -23.77
CA ILE A 632 -15.71 -8.26 -23.78
C ILE A 632 -16.70 -7.13 -23.42
N LYS A 633 -17.89 -7.12 -24.01
CA LYS A 633 -18.91 -6.12 -23.76
C LYS A 633 -19.38 -6.11 -22.30
N ASN A 634 -19.52 -7.29 -21.71
CA ASN A 634 -19.95 -7.46 -20.32
C ASN A 634 -18.77 -7.39 -19.32
N ARG A 635 -17.54 -7.14 -19.80
CA ARG A 635 -16.30 -7.01 -19.00
C ARG A 635 -15.99 -8.25 -18.13
N LEU A 636 -16.19 -9.43 -18.70
CA LEU A 636 -15.92 -10.71 -18.06
C LEU A 636 -14.49 -11.22 -18.37
#